data_2e4be7ddcf11f2263a1dce80ab618bc2
#
_entry.id   2e4be7ddcf11f2263a1dce80ab618bc2
#
_cell.length_a   1.000
_cell.length_b   1.000
_cell.length_c   1.000
_cell.angle_alpha   90.00
_cell.angle_beta   90.00
_cell.angle_gamma   90.00
#
_symmetry.space_group_name_H-M   'P 1'
#
loop_
_entity.id
_entity.type
_entity.pdbx_description
1 polymer ?
#
loop_
_entity_poly.entity_id
_entity_poly.type
_entity_poly.pdbx_seq_one_letter_code
_entity_poly.pdbx_strand_id
1 'polypeptide(L)'
;MSRVPFLAAAAVLTGLAACSGRTPEAPGQRPMATGDVQSAALASYIKPGDLDEYYLFYSGGHSGQVFVAGVPSMRHIATIPVFAPYPGTGYGFDEESHEMLGGFTWGDVHHPALSKTAGDYDGRWLFVNDNGNNRIARISLRDFKTKQILGPIPNTMGNHGSSMVTDNSEYALVATRFSVPMGSQYVPLEQYATRYKGAVSGIRIDSATGEMTLGWQIMTPPFNWDLGATGKGPSVDWAFWTSYNSERATGKIESSASQKDRDYVAIVNWRAAEAAAREGRTTTIGGVPVIDPAKVPGVMYLLPCGKSPHGVDVDPSGEYVVCSGKLQPTSTVFSFARIQDAIARKAFSGQEDGIPVITYEEAMIMEVPVGLGPLHTQFDGRGFAYTSLYVESAIAKWKLPPYAEGVDPKSLVVDKIPVQFNVGHLVTAHGDTRNPKGDWLVAMNKMSKGRHLNVGPSIPESSQLIDITGEGAMKMVYEAYTEPEPHFAQLVHRDVIQPIEFYPKAENRNPNAIWEPGQAGVTRNAARRTVEGKVYAIRSYFEPGRIQVMEGDTVILHITNAEQQRDEIHGFGLVAFDKNIVIDPGETKTLKFVARMSGVYPYYCTNFCSALHQEMQGYLEVVPRGQPLANYRGNDGPMSFERRTESASRTADDAHAGHGGAGGASH
;
A
#
# COMPACT_ATOMS: atom_id res chain seq x y z
N MET A 1 -33.57 -2.87 67.85
CA MET A 1 -34.24 -1.74 68.49
C MET A 1 -33.34 -0.54 68.40
N SER A 2 -33.65 0.41 67.60
CA SER A 2 -33.53 1.85 67.77
C SER A 2 -33.72 2.52 66.38
N ARG A 3 -34.71 3.35 66.35
CA ARG A 3 -35.17 4.11 65.16
C ARG A 3 -34.33 5.37 64.98
N VAL A 4 -34.00 5.70 63.77
CA VAL A 4 -33.43 7.02 63.36
C VAL A 4 -34.50 7.79 62.59
N PRO A 5 -34.76 9.05 62.87
CA PRO A 5 -35.76 9.83 62.20
C PRO A 5 -35.25 10.51 60.92
N PHE A 6 -36.09 10.59 59.93
CA PHE A 6 -35.97 11.46 58.76
C PHE A 6 -36.07 12.93 59.16
N LEU A 7 -35.16 13.73 58.68
CA LEU A 7 -35.31 15.18 58.69
C LEU A 7 -35.19 15.66 57.24
N ALA A 8 -36.25 16.29 56.79
CA ALA A 8 -36.35 17.00 55.54
C ALA A 8 -35.48 18.27 55.57
N ALA A 9 -34.74 18.51 54.53
CA ALA A 9 -34.08 19.79 54.32
C ALA A 9 -34.61 20.42 53.04
N ALA A 10 -35.07 21.62 53.22
CA ALA A 10 -35.71 22.46 52.20
C ALA A 10 -34.78 22.93 51.12
N ALA A 11 -35.35 23.17 49.95
CA ALA A 11 -34.75 23.76 48.78
C ALA A 11 -34.10 25.10 49.03
N VAL A 12 -32.88 25.25 48.56
CA VAL A 12 -32.28 26.57 48.18
C VAL A 12 -32.04 26.54 46.71
N LEU A 13 -33.00 27.08 45.95
CA LEU A 13 -32.82 27.51 44.59
C LEU A 13 -32.13 28.90 44.66
N THR A 14 -30.86 28.96 44.36
CA THR A 14 -30.22 30.25 43.96
C THR A 14 -29.14 29.98 42.95
N GLY A 15 -29.40 30.42 41.72
CA GLY A 15 -28.39 30.98 40.86
C GLY A 15 -27.31 30.09 40.33
N LEU A 16 -27.62 29.08 39.46
CA LEU A 16 -26.69 28.66 38.44
C LEU A 16 -26.74 29.67 37.29
N ALA A 17 -25.88 30.71 37.41
CA ALA A 17 -25.46 31.46 36.24
C ALA A 17 -24.93 30.42 35.23
N ALA A 18 -25.59 30.38 34.08
CA ALA A 18 -25.13 29.60 32.95
C ALA A 18 -23.75 30.08 32.56
N CYS A 19 -22.71 29.41 33.04
CA CYS A 19 -21.50 29.32 32.28
C CYS A 19 -21.87 28.54 31.01
N SER A 20 -22.22 29.30 29.97
CA SER A 20 -22.15 28.81 28.60
C SER A 20 -20.69 28.43 28.38
N GLY A 21 -20.35 27.18 28.79
CA GLY A 21 -19.11 26.58 28.40
C GLY A 21 -19.15 26.52 26.88
N ARG A 22 -18.46 27.44 26.23
CA ARG A 22 -18.01 27.23 24.87
C ARG A 22 -17.30 25.90 24.91
N THR A 23 -17.87 24.88 24.25
CA THR A 23 -17.10 23.73 23.80
C THR A 23 -15.84 24.29 23.20
N PRO A 24 -14.64 23.80 23.58
CA PRO A 24 -13.43 24.25 22.91
C PRO A 24 -13.65 24.03 21.42
N GLU A 25 -13.68 25.11 20.64
CA GLU A 25 -13.61 24.99 19.19
C GLU A 25 -12.38 24.15 18.88
N ALA A 26 -12.59 23.08 18.10
CA ALA A 26 -11.48 22.29 17.59
C ALA A 26 -10.49 23.27 16.94
N PRO A 27 -9.20 23.20 17.26
CA PRO A 27 -8.26 24.17 16.74
C PRO A 27 -8.29 24.14 15.22
N GLY A 28 -8.73 25.21 14.59
CA GLY A 28 -8.21 25.64 13.35
C GLY A 28 -8.93 25.41 12.06
N GLN A 29 -10.23 25.27 12.01
CA GLN A 29 -10.88 25.52 10.71
C GLN A 29 -11.17 27.01 10.55
N ARG A 30 -10.59 27.62 9.51
CA ARG A 30 -11.06 28.93 9.06
C ARG A 30 -12.55 28.80 8.73
N PRO A 31 -13.46 29.62 9.27
CA PRO A 31 -14.84 29.61 8.83
C PRO A 31 -14.87 29.87 7.32
N MET A 32 -15.36 28.91 6.55
CA MET A 32 -15.52 29.10 5.11
C MET A 32 -16.68 30.04 4.86
N ALA A 33 -16.47 31.07 4.03
CA ALA A 33 -17.58 31.89 3.53
C ALA A 33 -18.54 31.02 2.68
N THR A 34 -19.80 31.40 2.58
CA THR A 34 -20.82 30.62 1.86
C THR A 34 -20.43 30.33 0.41
N GLY A 35 -19.75 31.29 -0.26
CA GLY A 35 -19.18 31.12 -1.60
C GLY A 35 -18.05 30.11 -1.68
N ASP A 36 -17.25 29.99 -0.61
CA ASP A 36 -16.14 29.03 -0.55
C ASP A 36 -16.64 27.59 -0.40
N VAL A 37 -17.76 27.39 0.34
CA VAL A 37 -18.39 26.06 0.48
C VAL A 37 -18.92 25.57 -0.86
N GLN A 38 -19.60 26.42 -1.61
CA GLN A 38 -20.12 26.06 -2.95
C GLN A 38 -18.98 25.79 -3.93
N SER A 39 -17.92 26.59 -3.90
CA SER A 39 -16.73 26.40 -4.71
C SER A 39 -16.03 25.06 -4.41
N ALA A 40 -15.88 24.72 -3.12
CA ALA A 40 -15.28 23.45 -2.70
C ALA A 40 -16.14 22.25 -3.12
N ALA A 41 -17.47 22.33 -2.95
CA ALA A 41 -18.39 21.29 -3.36
C ALA A 41 -18.34 21.05 -4.88
N LEU A 42 -18.25 22.11 -5.68
CA LEU A 42 -18.12 22.00 -7.14
C LEU A 42 -16.76 21.44 -7.54
N ALA A 43 -15.69 21.78 -6.85
CA ALA A 43 -14.33 21.29 -7.13
C ALA A 43 -14.17 19.77 -6.90
N SER A 44 -14.93 19.20 -5.96
CA SER A 44 -14.90 17.76 -5.67
C SER A 44 -16.01 16.98 -6.38
N TYR A 45 -16.95 17.66 -7.06
CA TYR A 45 -18.06 16.99 -7.71
C TYR A 45 -17.67 16.39 -9.06
N ILE A 46 -17.77 15.10 -9.18
CA ILE A 46 -17.70 14.34 -10.44
C ILE A 46 -19.10 13.80 -10.73
N LYS A 47 -19.70 14.21 -11.85
CA LYS A 47 -21.06 13.79 -12.19
C LYS A 47 -21.12 12.30 -12.53
N PRO A 48 -22.29 11.65 -12.40
CA PRO A 48 -22.46 10.27 -12.82
C PRO A 48 -22.05 10.05 -14.28
N GLY A 49 -21.24 9.02 -14.52
CA GLY A 49 -20.71 8.69 -15.85
C GLY A 49 -19.36 9.30 -16.16
N ASP A 50 -18.91 10.32 -15.44
CA ASP A 50 -17.57 10.87 -15.59
C ASP A 50 -16.58 10.17 -14.65
N LEU A 51 -15.31 10.16 -15.05
CA LEU A 51 -14.19 9.58 -14.29
C LEU A 51 -13.48 10.69 -13.49
N ASP A 52 -12.98 10.31 -12.32
CA ASP A 52 -12.02 11.12 -11.58
C ASP A 52 -10.76 11.37 -12.39
N GLU A 53 -10.08 12.46 -12.14
CA GLU A 53 -8.86 12.86 -12.85
C GLU A 53 -7.65 12.06 -12.40
N TYR A 54 -7.60 11.71 -11.09
CA TYR A 54 -6.52 10.97 -10.48
C TYR A 54 -7.00 9.73 -9.73
N TYR A 55 -6.09 8.77 -9.59
CA TYR A 55 -6.17 7.68 -8.64
C TYR A 55 -5.25 7.95 -7.45
N LEU A 56 -5.81 7.80 -6.25
CA LEU A 56 -5.10 7.80 -4.98
C LEU A 56 -4.95 6.37 -4.49
N PHE A 57 -3.74 5.82 -4.53
CA PHE A 57 -3.41 4.54 -3.93
C PHE A 57 -2.90 4.78 -2.52
N TYR A 58 -3.65 4.39 -1.50
CA TYR A 58 -3.27 4.61 -0.12
C TYR A 58 -3.22 3.32 0.70
N SER A 59 -2.35 3.32 1.69
CA SER A 59 -2.15 2.17 2.57
C SER A 59 -3.32 2.01 3.53
N GLY A 60 -3.72 0.75 3.76
CA GLY A 60 -4.72 0.38 4.76
C GLY A 60 -4.13 -0.27 6.01
N GLY A 61 -2.85 -0.04 6.31
CA GLY A 61 -2.18 -0.51 7.52
C GLY A 61 -2.40 -2.00 7.79
N HIS A 62 -2.89 -2.29 8.99
CA HIS A 62 -3.11 -3.67 9.48
C HIS A 62 -4.21 -4.45 8.77
N SER A 63 -5.01 -3.79 7.91
CA SER A 63 -5.96 -4.53 7.05
C SER A 63 -5.24 -5.39 6.02
N GLY A 64 -3.95 -5.11 5.75
CA GLY A 64 -3.16 -5.80 4.75
C GLY A 64 -3.53 -5.46 3.31
N GLN A 65 -4.26 -4.35 3.08
CA GLN A 65 -4.83 -3.95 1.81
C GLN A 65 -4.25 -2.62 1.33
N VAL A 66 -4.28 -2.39 0.02
CA VAL A 66 -4.17 -1.06 -0.60
C VAL A 66 -5.55 -0.64 -1.06
N PHE A 67 -5.94 0.58 -0.72
CA PHE A 67 -7.19 1.15 -1.17
C PHE A 67 -6.97 2.11 -2.33
N VAL A 68 -7.93 2.19 -3.22
CA VAL A 68 -7.92 3.09 -4.38
C VAL A 68 -9.10 4.03 -4.27
N ALA A 69 -8.82 5.33 -4.26
CA ALA A 69 -9.85 6.37 -4.32
C ALA A 69 -9.67 7.25 -5.56
N GLY A 70 -10.77 7.82 -6.03
CA GLY A 70 -10.74 8.83 -7.10
C GLY A 70 -10.49 10.22 -6.52
N VAL A 71 -9.75 11.05 -7.20
CA VAL A 71 -9.55 12.46 -6.88
C VAL A 71 -9.95 13.29 -8.10
N PRO A 72 -10.81 14.32 -7.94
CA PRO A 72 -11.14 15.02 -6.69
C PRO A 72 -12.34 14.49 -5.88
N SER A 73 -13.08 13.47 -6.34
CA SER A 73 -14.32 13.04 -5.64
C SER A 73 -14.08 12.38 -4.29
N MET A 74 -12.88 11.90 -4.01
CA MET A 74 -12.50 11.09 -2.84
C MET A 74 -13.35 9.81 -2.66
N ARG A 75 -13.99 9.34 -3.74
CA ARG A 75 -14.77 8.09 -3.74
C ARG A 75 -13.88 6.87 -3.70
N HIS A 76 -14.23 5.91 -2.87
CA HIS A 76 -13.61 4.58 -2.91
C HIS A 76 -13.93 3.90 -4.25
N ILE A 77 -12.90 3.42 -4.94
CA ILE A 77 -12.99 2.75 -6.25
C ILE A 77 -12.74 1.26 -6.11
N ALA A 78 -11.67 0.88 -5.41
CA ALA A 78 -11.25 -0.52 -5.31
C ALA A 78 -10.46 -0.80 -4.02
N THR A 79 -10.52 -2.05 -3.58
CA THR A 79 -9.64 -2.61 -2.56
C THR A 79 -8.74 -3.65 -3.21
N ILE A 80 -7.43 -3.45 -3.13
CA ILE A 80 -6.42 -4.38 -3.65
C ILE A 80 -5.87 -5.19 -2.46
N PRO A 81 -6.19 -6.48 -2.34
CA PRO A 81 -5.63 -7.30 -1.29
C PRO A 81 -4.16 -7.60 -1.54
N VAL A 82 -3.34 -7.50 -0.50
CA VAL A 82 -1.88 -7.62 -0.60
C VAL A 82 -1.31 -8.62 0.40
N PHE A 83 -1.34 -8.31 1.70
CA PHE A 83 -0.68 -9.11 2.74
C PHE A 83 -1.66 -9.86 3.65
N ALA A 84 -2.94 -9.79 3.36
CA ALA A 84 -3.97 -10.52 4.10
C ALA A 84 -5.03 -11.08 3.14
N PRO A 85 -5.65 -12.21 3.44
CA PRO A 85 -6.79 -12.73 2.68
C PRO A 85 -7.93 -11.71 2.60
N TYR A 86 -8.61 -11.68 1.46
CA TYR A 86 -9.78 -10.81 1.28
C TYR A 86 -10.91 -11.54 0.56
N PRO A 87 -11.96 -11.96 1.28
CA PRO A 87 -13.06 -12.73 0.70
C PRO A 87 -13.78 -12.01 -0.44
N GLY A 88 -13.83 -10.66 -0.42
CA GLY A 88 -14.50 -9.86 -1.44
C GLY A 88 -13.96 -10.04 -2.86
N THR A 89 -12.70 -10.44 -3.00
CA THR A 89 -12.08 -10.77 -4.29
C THR A 89 -11.60 -12.22 -4.39
N GLY A 90 -11.84 -13.02 -3.34
CA GLY A 90 -11.35 -14.39 -3.26
C GLY A 90 -9.85 -14.56 -3.07
N TYR A 91 -9.12 -13.47 -2.84
CA TYR A 91 -7.67 -13.48 -2.61
C TYR A 91 -7.32 -14.21 -1.31
N GLY A 92 -6.37 -15.13 -1.37
CA GLY A 92 -5.98 -16.02 -0.29
C GLY A 92 -6.78 -17.32 -0.20
N PHE A 93 -7.81 -17.49 -1.05
CA PHE A 93 -8.67 -18.68 -1.10
C PHE A 93 -8.39 -19.56 -2.32
N ASP A 94 -7.78 -19.03 -3.39
CA ASP A 94 -7.18 -19.79 -4.47
C ASP A 94 -5.75 -20.22 -4.13
N GLU A 95 -5.24 -21.24 -4.81
CA GLU A 95 -3.90 -21.80 -4.53
C GLU A 95 -2.79 -20.79 -4.80
N GLU A 96 -2.91 -20.03 -5.91
CA GLU A 96 -1.89 -19.08 -6.34
C GLU A 96 -1.70 -17.95 -5.31
N SER A 97 -2.80 -17.34 -4.86
CA SER A 97 -2.72 -16.25 -3.86
C SER A 97 -2.43 -16.77 -2.44
N HIS A 98 -2.89 -17.99 -2.13
CA HIS A 98 -2.59 -18.64 -0.86
C HIS A 98 -1.08 -18.95 -0.71
N GLU A 99 -0.46 -19.50 -1.76
CA GLU A 99 0.98 -19.75 -1.80
C GLU A 99 1.77 -18.43 -1.73
N MET A 100 1.30 -17.39 -2.42
CA MET A 100 1.91 -16.05 -2.40
C MET A 100 1.92 -15.44 -0.99
N LEU A 101 0.86 -15.62 -0.21
CA LEU A 101 0.79 -15.19 1.19
C LEU A 101 1.78 -15.93 2.10
N GLY A 102 2.19 -17.17 1.74
CA GLY A 102 3.20 -17.92 2.47
C GLY A 102 2.80 -18.33 3.89
N GLY A 103 1.49 -18.50 4.14
CA GLY A 103 0.95 -18.86 5.46
C GLY A 103 0.75 -17.69 6.42
N PHE A 104 1.03 -16.46 6.01
CA PHE A 104 0.71 -15.26 6.77
C PHE A 104 -0.77 -14.89 6.56
N THR A 105 -1.43 -14.47 7.63
CA THR A 105 -2.85 -14.10 7.62
C THR A 105 -3.08 -12.59 7.75
N TRP A 106 -2.03 -11.82 8.02
CA TRP A 106 -2.07 -10.36 8.11
C TRP A 106 -0.71 -9.77 7.71
N GLY A 107 -0.72 -8.49 7.36
CA GLY A 107 0.46 -7.69 7.18
C GLY A 107 0.13 -6.21 7.38
N ASP A 108 1.17 -5.39 7.51
CA ASP A 108 1.07 -3.95 7.71
C ASP A 108 1.48 -3.24 6.42
N VAL A 109 0.49 -2.96 5.58
CA VAL A 109 0.67 -2.18 4.35
C VAL A 109 1.03 -0.75 4.72
N HIS A 110 2.22 -0.29 4.32
CA HIS A 110 2.75 0.94 4.88
C HIS A 110 3.04 2.03 3.83
N HIS A 111 4.02 1.85 2.95
CA HIS A 111 4.44 2.86 2.00
C HIS A 111 4.32 2.37 0.55
N PRO A 112 3.24 2.71 -0.16
CA PRO A 112 3.15 2.46 -1.59
C PRO A 112 4.11 3.35 -2.38
N ALA A 113 4.70 2.82 -3.45
CA ALA A 113 5.54 3.55 -4.40
C ALA A 113 5.27 3.07 -5.83
N LEU A 114 5.02 4.01 -6.74
CA LEU A 114 4.75 3.71 -8.15
C LEU A 114 6.05 3.49 -8.94
N SER A 115 5.99 2.60 -9.93
CA SER A 115 7.07 2.45 -10.91
C SER A 115 7.27 3.70 -11.74
N LYS A 116 8.54 3.92 -12.14
CA LYS A 116 8.98 5.10 -12.86
C LYS A 116 9.79 4.73 -14.10
N THR A 117 9.67 5.53 -15.11
CA THR A 117 10.57 5.56 -16.28
C THR A 117 11.02 7.00 -16.51
N ALA A 118 12.33 7.22 -16.56
CA ALA A 118 12.95 8.55 -16.66
C ALA A 118 12.50 9.52 -15.55
N GLY A 119 12.19 8.99 -14.36
CA GLY A 119 11.80 9.77 -13.18
C GLY A 119 10.33 10.14 -13.10
N ASP A 120 9.50 9.73 -14.04
CA ASP A 120 8.04 9.94 -14.03
C ASP A 120 7.29 8.61 -13.91
N TYR A 121 6.09 8.64 -13.36
CA TYR A 121 5.25 7.44 -13.23
C TYR A 121 4.92 6.85 -14.60
N ASP A 122 5.07 5.54 -14.71
CA ASP A 122 4.86 4.81 -15.99
C ASP A 122 3.60 3.94 -16.01
N GLY A 123 2.84 3.90 -14.89
CA GLY A 123 1.55 3.22 -14.81
C GLY A 123 1.60 1.70 -14.83
N ARG A 124 2.77 1.07 -14.65
CA ARG A 124 2.91 -0.39 -14.74
C ARG A 124 2.72 -1.12 -13.42
N TRP A 125 3.42 -0.65 -12.38
CA TRP A 125 3.52 -1.34 -11.10
C TRP A 125 3.35 -0.41 -9.92
N LEU A 126 2.79 -0.94 -8.84
CA LEU A 126 2.82 -0.37 -7.51
C LEU A 126 3.56 -1.35 -6.59
N PHE A 127 4.55 -0.85 -5.86
CA PHE A 127 5.27 -1.59 -4.85
C PHE A 127 4.82 -1.13 -3.47
N VAL A 128 4.72 -2.05 -2.52
CA VAL A 128 4.36 -1.71 -1.15
C VAL A 128 5.07 -2.63 -0.15
N ASN A 129 5.55 -2.05 0.93
CA ASN A 129 6.19 -2.80 2.00
C ASN A 129 5.19 -3.31 3.04
N ASP A 130 5.55 -4.44 3.65
CA ASP A 130 4.94 -4.97 4.86
C ASP A 130 5.85 -4.62 6.06
N ASN A 131 5.44 -3.62 6.82
CA ASN A 131 6.18 -3.19 8.00
C ASN A 131 6.21 -4.27 9.09
N GLY A 132 5.18 -5.13 9.15
CA GLY A 132 5.06 -6.18 10.16
C GLY A 132 5.94 -7.40 9.92
N ASN A 133 5.99 -7.91 8.68
CA ASN A 133 6.59 -9.22 8.36
C ASN A 133 7.78 -9.15 7.39
N ASN A 134 8.42 -8.01 7.23
CA ASN A 134 9.61 -7.81 6.38
C ASN A 134 9.42 -8.24 4.92
N ARG A 135 8.25 -8.00 4.35
CA ARG A 135 7.93 -8.37 2.96
C ARG A 135 7.77 -7.13 2.10
N ILE A 136 7.89 -7.30 0.80
CA ILE A 136 7.51 -6.32 -0.20
C ILE A 136 6.63 -6.97 -1.24
N ALA A 137 5.59 -6.29 -1.68
CA ALA A 137 4.69 -6.76 -2.72
C ALA A 137 4.81 -5.91 -3.98
N ARG A 138 4.54 -6.54 -5.12
CA ARG A 138 4.33 -5.92 -6.42
C ARG A 138 2.89 -6.12 -6.85
N ILE A 139 2.24 -5.02 -7.16
CA ILE A 139 0.87 -4.93 -7.66
C ILE A 139 0.93 -4.47 -9.11
N SER A 140 0.18 -5.13 -9.98
CA SER A 140 0.01 -4.70 -11.37
C SER A 140 -1.08 -3.64 -11.46
N LEU A 141 -0.78 -2.50 -12.07
CA LEU A 141 -1.77 -1.45 -12.33
C LEU A 141 -2.59 -1.71 -13.60
N ARG A 142 -2.27 -2.78 -14.32
CA ARG A 142 -3.05 -3.24 -15.45
C ARG A 142 -4.35 -3.93 -15.03
N ASP A 143 -4.36 -4.57 -13.87
CA ASP A 143 -5.49 -5.35 -13.36
C ASP A 143 -5.74 -5.19 -11.85
N PHE A 144 -5.02 -4.30 -11.20
CA PHE A 144 -5.10 -4.01 -9.76
C PHE A 144 -4.99 -5.27 -8.88
N LYS A 145 -4.09 -6.19 -9.28
CA LYS A 145 -3.84 -7.44 -8.55
C LYS A 145 -2.40 -7.53 -8.05
N THR A 146 -2.24 -8.09 -6.87
CA THR A 146 -0.94 -8.48 -6.35
C THR A 146 -0.38 -9.64 -7.17
N LYS A 147 0.85 -9.47 -7.67
CA LYS A 147 1.51 -10.44 -8.56
C LYS A 147 2.70 -11.13 -7.93
N GLN A 148 3.26 -10.55 -6.88
CA GLN A 148 4.41 -11.12 -6.17
C GLN A 148 4.50 -10.56 -4.76
N ILE A 149 4.82 -11.42 -3.81
CA ILE A 149 5.28 -11.05 -2.46
C ILE A 149 6.67 -11.64 -2.29
N LEU A 150 7.65 -10.78 -2.02
CA LEU A 150 9.03 -11.16 -1.73
C LEU A 150 9.28 -11.03 -0.23
N GLY A 151 9.81 -12.06 0.39
CA GLY A 151 10.17 -12.06 1.80
C GLY A 151 9.61 -13.25 2.58
N PRO A 152 9.85 -13.32 3.90
CA PRO A 152 10.56 -12.34 4.74
C PRO A 152 12.00 -12.09 4.30
N ILE A 153 12.38 -10.78 4.21
CA ILE A 153 13.73 -10.37 3.78
C ILE A 153 14.72 -10.72 4.89
N PRO A 154 15.78 -11.52 4.60
CA PRO A 154 16.78 -11.90 5.60
C PRO A 154 17.48 -10.69 6.22
N ASN A 155 18.04 -10.85 7.43
CA ASN A 155 18.82 -9.84 8.13
C ASN A 155 18.06 -8.55 8.47
N THR A 156 16.73 -8.56 8.43
CA THR A 156 15.88 -7.40 8.71
C THR A 156 14.76 -7.75 9.68
N MET A 157 14.20 -6.72 10.32
CA MET A 157 13.01 -6.82 11.16
C MET A 157 12.19 -5.53 11.00
N GLY A 158 10.98 -5.64 10.46
CA GLY A 158 10.15 -4.50 10.10
C GLY A 158 10.75 -3.65 8.96
N ASN A 159 10.08 -3.56 7.84
CA ASN A 159 10.52 -2.75 6.69
C ASN A 159 9.78 -1.42 6.68
N HIS A 160 10.07 -0.53 7.63
CA HIS A 160 9.41 0.77 7.69
C HIS A 160 9.96 1.73 6.63
N GLY A 161 11.25 1.66 6.35
CA GLY A 161 11.94 2.52 5.39
C GLY A 161 11.58 2.23 3.93
N SER A 162 10.32 2.12 3.65
CA SER A 162 9.57 2.10 2.39
C SER A 162 10.13 1.32 1.17
N SER A 163 9.25 0.99 0.27
CA SER A 163 9.52 0.38 -1.04
C SER A 163 9.89 1.41 -2.10
N MET A 164 10.81 2.35 -1.80
CA MET A 164 11.21 3.41 -2.71
C MET A 164 11.79 2.87 -4.01
N VAL A 165 11.28 3.40 -5.12
CA VAL A 165 11.65 2.94 -6.46
C VAL A 165 12.59 3.94 -7.12
N THR A 166 13.70 3.46 -7.70
CA THR A 166 14.66 4.30 -8.45
C THR A 166 14.02 4.87 -9.72
N ASP A 167 14.58 5.92 -10.26
CA ASP A 167 14.03 6.70 -11.38
C ASP A 167 13.67 5.91 -12.65
N ASN A 168 14.27 4.72 -12.83
CA ASN A 168 13.94 3.81 -13.94
C ASN A 168 13.47 2.44 -13.43
N SER A 169 12.98 2.37 -12.19
CA SER A 169 12.49 1.12 -11.58
C SER A 169 13.49 -0.03 -11.63
N GLU A 170 14.80 0.27 -11.52
CA GLU A 170 15.85 -0.76 -11.50
C GLU A 170 15.87 -1.51 -10.17
N TYR A 171 15.57 -0.78 -9.09
CA TYR A 171 15.48 -1.29 -7.73
C TYR A 171 14.30 -0.72 -6.97
N ALA A 172 13.70 -1.55 -6.12
CA ALA A 172 12.98 -1.12 -4.94
C ALA A 172 13.95 -1.19 -3.75
N LEU A 173 14.08 -0.09 -3.03
CA LEU A 173 14.99 0.02 -1.90
C LEU A 173 14.20 0.05 -0.60
N VAL A 174 14.58 -0.77 0.38
CA VAL A 174 13.92 -0.84 1.67
C VAL A 174 14.94 -0.84 2.81
N ALA A 175 14.65 -0.14 3.89
CA ALA A 175 15.48 -0.10 5.09
C ALA A 175 14.75 -0.75 6.28
N THR A 176 15.51 -1.45 7.10
CA THR A 176 14.96 -2.13 8.28
C THR A 176 14.58 -1.13 9.36
N ARG A 177 13.41 -1.33 9.99
CA ARG A 177 13.00 -0.53 11.13
C ARG A 177 13.76 -0.90 12.40
N PHE A 178 13.86 -2.20 12.69
CA PHE A 178 14.51 -2.69 13.89
C PHE A 178 15.79 -3.41 13.53
N SER A 179 16.88 -3.03 14.19
CA SER A 179 18.16 -3.71 14.02
C SER A 179 18.10 -5.12 14.62
N VAL A 180 18.84 -6.04 14.00
CA VAL A 180 18.89 -7.45 14.37
C VAL A 180 20.31 -7.89 14.66
N PRO A 181 20.53 -9.00 15.39
CA PRO A 181 21.85 -9.59 15.55
C PRO A 181 22.29 -10.26 14.23
N MET A 182 22.63 -9.42 13.23
CA MET A 182 22.93 -9.85 11.86
C MET A 182 23.92 -11.01 11.82
N GLY A 183 23.55 -12.06 11.10
CA GLY A 183 24.37 -13.28 10.99
C GLY A 183 24.31 -14.22 12.20
N SER A 184 23.50 -13.90 13.22
CA SER A 184 23.30 -14.73 14.40
C SER A 184 21.81 -14.81 14.74
N GLN A 185 21.35 -15.98 15.19
CA GLN A 185 19.95 -16.14 15.57
C GLN A 185 19.63 -15.47 16.93
N TYR A 186 20.62 -15.37 17.79
CA TYR A 186 20.48 -14.78 19.11
C TYR A 186 21.76 -14.09 19.58
N VAL A 187 21.60 -12.88 20.09
CA VAL A 187 22.60 -12.11 20.84
C VAL A 187 21.86 -11.41 21.98
N PRO A 188 22.38 -11.45 23.23
CA PRO A 188 21.76 -10.74 24.35
C PRO A 188 21.52 -9.26 24.05
N LEU A 189 20.39 -8.71 24.46
CA LEU A 189 19.97 -7.33 24.16
C LEU A 189 20.95 -6.28 24.76
N GLU A 190 21.65 -6.60 25.84
CA GLU A 190 22.68 -5.75 26.44
C GLU A 190 23.83 -5.46 25.47
N GLN A 191 23.98 -6.27 24.42
CA GLN A 191 24.96 -6.07 23.36
C GLN A 191 24.39 -5.33 22.14
N TYR A 192 23.19 -4.74 22.25
CA TYR A 192 22.49 -4.08 21.12
C TYR A 192 23.40 -3.07 20.42
N ALA A 193 24.02 -2.16 21.15
CA ALA A 193 24.84 -1.07 20.59
C ALA A 193 26.04 -1.55 19.73
N THR A 194 26.52 -2.79 19.95
CA THR A 194 27.73 -3.30 19.29
C THR A 194 27.51 -4.50 18.37
N ARG A 195 26.47 -5.30 18.62
CA ARG A 195 26.25 -6.57 17.93
C ARG A 195 25.01 -6.58 17.03
N TYR A 196 24.10 -5.63 17.21
CA TYR A 196 22.96 -5.48 16.34
C TYR A 196 23.30 -4.56 15.17
N LYS A 197 22.71 -4.81 14.03
CA LYS A 197 22.86 -4.02 12.80
C LYS A 197 21.53 -3.87 12.09
N GLY A 198 21.35 -2.75 11.43
CA GLY A 198 20.31 -2.57 10.43
C GLY A 198 20.80 -2.95 9.03
N ALA A 199 19.90 -2.86 8.07
CA ALA A 199 20.25 -3.07 6.66
C ALA A 199 19.39 -2.19 5.74
N VAL A 200 20.01 -1.70 4.66
CA VAL A 200 19.33 -1.25 3.45
C VAL A 200 19.38 -2.38 2.44
N SER A 201 18.24 -2.81 1.93
CA SER A 201 18.13 -3.91 0.95
C SER A 201 17.84 -3.36 -0.42
N GLY A 202 18.63 -3.74 -1.42
CA GLY A 202 18.41 -3.49 -2.83
C GLY A 202 17.66 -4.66 -3.47
N ILE A 203 16.39 -4.46 -3.78
CA ILE A 203 15.54 -5.44 -4.44
C ILE A 203 15.51 -5.08 -5.91
N ARG A 204 16.15 -5.90 -6.74
CA ARG A 204 16.20 -5.71 -8.17
C ARG A 204 14.84 -5.97 -8.79
N ILE A 205 14.45 -5.11 -9.72
CA ILE A 205 13.22 -5.22 -10.50
C ILE A 205 13.61 -5.56 -11.95
N ASP A 206 13.05 -6.62 -12.50
CA ASP A 206 13.17 -6.91 -13.93
C ASP A 206 12.36 -5.89 -14.74
N SER A 207 12.99 -5.23 -15.69
CA SER A 207 12.38 -4.13 -16.45
C SER A 207 11.21 -4.56 -17.35
N ALA A 208 11.15 -5.82 -17.76
CA ALA A 208 10.10 -6.32 -18.64
C ALA A 208 8.91 -6.87 -17.87
N THR A 209 9.17 -7.65 -16.79
CA THR A 209 8.15 -8.40 -16.05
C THR A 209 7.79 -7.74 -14.72
N GLY A 210 8.63 -6.84 -14.22
CA GLY A 210 8.53 -6.27 -12.89
C GLY A 210 8.92 -7.25 -11.76
N GLU A 211 9.36 -8.47 -12.08
CA GLU A 211 9.72 -9.49 -11.10
C GLU A 211 10.81 -8.98 -10.15
N MET A 212 10.60 -9.19 -8.87
CA MET A 212 11.50 -8.75 -7.81
C MET A 212 12.41 -9.87 -7.35
N THR A 213 13.70 -9.55 -7.18
CA THR A 213 14.71 -10.44 -6.59
C THR A 213 15.59 -9.67 -5.63
N LEU A 214 15.92 -10.27 -4.47
CA LEU A 214 16.84 -9.66 -3.52
C LEU A 214 18.26 -9.68 -4.09
N GLY A 215 18.82 -8.49 -4.36
CA GLY A 215 20.13 -8.36 -5.00
C GLY A 215 21.28 -8.27 -4.00
N TRP A 216 21.17 -7.36 -3.05
CA TRP A 216 22.22 -7.05 -2.08
C TRP A 216 21.66 -6.35 -0.84
N GLN A 217 22.49 -6.28 0.21
CA GLN A 217 22.21 -5.48 1.40
C GLN A 217 23.43 -4.63 1.78
N ILE A 218 23.19 -3.46 2.34
CA ILE A 218 24.21 -2.63 3.00
C ILE A 218 23.96 -2.74 4.50
N MET A 219 24.98 -3.15 5.25
CA MET A 219 24.94 -3.14 6.72
C MET A 219 24.94 -1.69 7.21
N THR A 220 24.11 -1.40 8.20
CA THR A 220 24.03 -0.06 8.80
C THR A 220 24.30 -0.10 10.30
N PRO A 221 24.59 1.05 10.94
CA PRO A 221 24.61 1.14 12.39
C PRO A 221 23.28 0.63 13.00
N PRO A 222 23.28 0.24 14.28
CA PRO A 222 22.09 -0.29 14.95
C PRO A 222 21.06 0.82 15.28
N PHE A 223 20.74 1.66 14.28
CA PHE A 223 19.69 2.67 14.35
C PHE A 223 18.38 2.07 13.87
N ASN A 224 17.29 2.70 14.26
CA ASN A 224 16.00 2.47 13.64
C ASN A 224 15.91 3.38 12.41
N TRP A 225 15.63 2.79 11.25
CA TRP A 225 15.49 3.54 10.01
C TRP A 225 14.02 3.84 9.74
N ASP A 226 13.77 5.07 9.33
CA ASP A 226 12.43 5.54 9.01
C ASP A 226 12.27 5.70 7.49
N LEU A 227 11.49 6.67 7.05
CA LEU A 227 11.21 6.88 5.64
C LEU A 227 12.41 7.53 4.93
N GLY A 228 12.45 7.33 3.63
CA GLY A 228 13.45 7.94 2.77
C GLY A 228 12.92 8.28 1.40
N ALA A 229 13.82 8.68 0.52
CA ALA A 229 13.55 8.96 -0.88
C ALA A 229 14.70 8.51 -1.77
N THR A 230 14.39 8.15 -3.02
CA THR A 230 15.39 8.00 -4.08
C THR A 230 15.72 9.34 -4.70
N GLY A 231 16.98 9.50 -5.08
CA GLY A 231 17.43 10.68 -5.80
C GLY A 231 16.89 10.75 -7.22
N LYS A 232 16.98 11.93 -7.80
CA LYS A 232 16.53 12.27 -9.16
C LYS A 232 17.62 13.12 -9.83
N GLY A 233 17.60 13.25 -11.16
CA GLY A 233 18.56 14.14 -11.84
C GLY A 233 20.00 13.94 -11.37
N PRO A 234 20.66 14.97 -10.75
CA PRO A 234 22.03 14.87 -10.29
C PRO A 234 22.23 13.83 -9.18
N SER A 235 21.20 13.54 -8.39
CA SER A 235 21.24 12.57 -7.30
C SER A 235 20.71 11.18 -7.66
N VAL A 236 20.44 10.88 -8.92
CA VAL A 236 19.73 9.68 -9.40
C VAL A 236 20.33 8.35 -8.89
N ASP A 237 21.65 8.28 -8.71
CA ASP A 237 22.34 7.07 -8.21
C ASP A 237 22.38 6.97 -6.68
N TRP A 238 21.66 7.88 -6.01
CA TRP A 238 21.65 7.99 -4.55
C TRP A 238 20.27 7.81 -3.98
N ALA A 239 20.23 7.45 -2.69
CA ALA A 239 19.01 7.36 -1.91
C ALA A 239 19.30 7.81 -0.47
N PHE A 240 18.25 8.22 0.23
CA PHE A 240 18.34 8.89 1.52
C PHE A 240 17.35 8.24 2.49
N TRP A 241 17.74 8.04 3.74
CA TRP A 241 16.87 7.56 4.82
C TRP A 241 17.12 8.32 6.10
N THR A 242 16.08 8.63 6.83
CA THR A 242 16.19 9.14 8.19
C THR A 242 16.40 8.02 9.18
N SER A 243 17.21 8.29 10.22
CA SER A 243 17.35 7.44 11.38
C SER A 243 16.68 8.08 12.60
N TYR A 244 16.23 7.25 13.52
CA TYR A 244 15.95 7.63 14.88
C TYR A 244 16.57 6.59 15.82
N ASN A 245 16.52 6.80 17.15
CA ASN A 245 17.19 5.92 18.10
C ASN A 245 18.71 5.76 17.80
N SER A 246 19.34 6.85 17.33
CA SER A 246 20.80 6.84 17.08
C SER A 246 21.62 6.70 18.37
N GLU A 247 20.97 6.82 19.52
CA GLU A 247 21.50 6.46 20.84
C GLU A 247 21.61 4.93 21.05
N ARG A 248 21.27 4.13 20.03
CA ARG A 248 21.43 2.66 20.05
C ARG A 248 20.64 1.99 21.16
N ALA A 249 19.40 2.44 21.31
CA ALA A 249 18.45 1.99 22.35
C ALA A 249 18.92 2.20 23.81
N THR A 250 19.96 3.02 24.03
CA THR A 250 20.54 3.23 25.38
C THR A 250 20.53 4.67 25.83
N GLY A 251 20.18 5.61 24.96
CA GLY A 251 20.25 7.05 25.22
C GLY A 251 18.91 7.66 25.62
N LYS A 252 18.71 8.88 25.15
CA LYS A 252 17.51 9.66 25.44
C LYS A 252 16.32 9.16 24.62
N ILE A 253 15.13 9.23 25.20
CA ILE A 253 13.88 9.12 24.47
C ILE A 253 13.50 10.50 23.91
N GLU A 254 12.64 10.55 22.90
CA GLU A 254 12.19 11.79 22.24
C GLU A 254 11.76 12.87 23.24
N SER A 255 10.99 12.51 24.26
CA SER A 255 10.47 13.46 25.25
C SER A 255 11.54 14.13 26.09
N SER A 256 12.75 13.59 26.19
CA SER A 256 13.87 14.15 26.91
C SER A 256 14.98 14.70 26.02
N ALA A 257 14.86 14.60 24.70
CA ALA A 257 15.81 15.17 23.77
C ALA A 257 15.66 16.70 23.67
N SER A 258 16.78 17.39 23.46
CA SER A 258 16.78 18.83 23.22
C SER A 258 16.68 19.14 21.73
N GLN A 259 16.30 20.41 21.39
CA GLN A 259 16.32 20.88 20.01
C GLN A 259 17.73 20.91 19.37
N LYS A 260 18.76 20.76 20.17
CA LYS A 260 20.17 20.70 19.71
C LYS A 260 20.61 19.26 19.43
N ASP A 261 19.89 18.28 19.94
CA ASP A 261 20.18 16.88 19.65
C ASP A 261 19.85 16.57 18.19
N ARG A 262 20.66 15.71 17.59
CA ARG A 262 20.54 15.35 16.18
C ARG A 262 20.48 13.84 16.02
N ASP A 263 19.82 13.39 14.97
CA ASP A 263 19.93 12.09 14.38
C ASP A 263 20.55 12.23 12.98
N TYR A 264 20.40 11.25 12.11
CA TYR A 264 21.08 11.23 10.83
C TYR A 264 20.16 10.99 9.65
N VAL A 265 20.53 11.55 8.51
CA VAL A 265 20.16 11.06 7.18
C VAL A 265 21.27 10.14 6.69
N ALA A 266 20.96 8.89 6.37
CA ALA A 266 21.83 8.04 5.59
C ALA A 266 21.85 8.50 4.14
N ILE A 267 23.01 8.68 3.57
CA ILE A 267 23.22 9.02 2.17
C ILE A 267 23.86 7.82 1.51
N VAL A 268 23.10 7.10 0.70
CA VAL A 268 23.49 5.82 0.12
C VAL A 268 23.67 5.94 -1.38
N ASN A 269 24.86 5.62 -1.87
CA ASN A 269 25.09 5.42 -3.29
C ASN A 269 24.73 3.98 -3.66
N TRP A 270 23.48 3.78 -4.11
CA TRP A 270 22.98 2.46 -4.45
C TRP A 270 23.64 1.88 -5.71
N ARG A 271 24.11 2.74 -6.64
CA ARG A 271 24.87 2.29 -7.82
C ARG A 271 26.25 1.75 -7.41
N ALA A 272 26.90 2.39 -6.47
CA ALA A 272 28.16 1.88 -5.89
C ALA A 272 27.94 0.57 -5.11
N ALA A 273 26.81 0.41 -4.43
CA ALA A 273 26.44 -0.83 -3.77
C ALA A 273 26.21 -1.97 -4.77
N GLU A 274 25.47 -1.72 -5.86
CA GLU A 274 25.31 -2.67 -6.97
C GLU A 274 26.68 -3.11 -7.54
N ALA A 275 27.57 -2.15 -7.81
CA ALA A 275 28.91 -2.45 -8.31
C ALA A 275 29.72 -3.28 -7.32
N ALA A 276 29.68 -2.94 -6.02
CA ALA A 276 30.34 -3.70 -4.98
C ALA A 276 29.85 -5.15 -4.87
N ALA A 277 28.53 -5.34 -4.99
CA ALA A 277 27.94 -6.68 -4.99
C ALA A 277 28.38 -7.50 -6.21
N ARG A 278 28.38 -6.89 -7.40
CA ARG A 278 28.82 -7.54 -8.65
C ARG A 278 30.30 -7.90 -8.63
N GLU A 279 31.13 -7.08 -7.99
CA GLU A 279 32.59 -7.28 -7.87
C GLU A 279 32.97 -8.23 -6.72
N GLY A 280 31.97 -8.74 -5.95
CA GLY A 280 32.21 -9.65 -4.83
C GLY A 280 32.80 -8.96 -3.59
N ARG A 281 32.73 -7.64 -3.48
CA ARG A 281 33.16 -6.87 -2.29
C ARG A 281 32.09 -6.94 -1.19
N THR A 282 31.70 -8.17 -0.86
CA THR A 282 30.59 -8.48 0.06
C THR A 282 30.96 -9.63 0.99
N THR A 283 30.19 -9.81 2.02
CA THR A 283 30.18 -11.02 2.86
C THR A 283 28.78 -11.63 2.78
N THR A 284 28.67 -12.93 2.55
CA THR A 284 27.38 -13.61 2.55
C THR A 284 26.87 -13.78 3.98
N ILE A 285 25.74 -13.16 4.31
CA ILE A 285 25.07 -13.27 5.61
C ILE A 285 23.60 -13.58 5.36
N GLY A 286 23.05 -14.62 5.98
CA GLY A 286 21.66 -15.05 5.76
C GLY A 286 21.36 -15.40 4.30
N GLY A 287 22.36 -15.85 3.53
CA GLY A 287 22.22 -16.19 2.12
C GLY A 287 22.26 -14.97 1.16
N VAL A 288 22.51 -13.77 1.67
CA VAL A 288 22.49 -12.53 0.89
C VAL A 288 23.88 -11.90 0.84
N PRO A 289 24.34 -11.33 -0.30
CA PRO A 289 25.51 -10.49 -0.35
C PRO A 289 25.34 -9.23 0.49
N VAL A 290 26.10 -9.06 1.56
CA VAL A 290 26.06 -7.91 2.47
C VAL A 290 27.34 -7.09 2.32
N ILE A 291 27.16 -5.80 2.07
CA ILE A 291 28.24 -4.80 1.95
C ILE A 291 28.44 -4.16 3.33
N ASP A 292 29.68 -4.16 3.80
CA ASP A 292 30.10 -3.41 4.98
C ASP A 292 30.61 -2.04 4.52
N PRO A 293 29.89 -0.94 4.75
CA PRO A 293 30.28 0.38 4.26
C PRO A 293 31.58 0.90 4.90
N ALA A 294 31.98 0.39 6.06
CA ALA A 294 33.27 0.71 6.67
C ALA A 294 34.44 0.10 5.86
N LYS A 295 34.20 -0.98 5.13
CA LYS A 295 35.21 -1.66 4.27
C LYS A 295 35.08 -1.31 2.80
N VAL A 296 33.95 -0.78 2.38
CA VAL A 296 33.65 -0.37 1.00
C VAL A 296 33.32 1.14 0.97
N PRO A 297 34.37 1.99 0.98
CA PRO A 297 34.19 3.43 0.95
C PRO A 297 33.36 3.89 -0.27
N GLY A 298 32.57 4.94 -0.08
CA GLY A 298 31.75 5.52 -1.15
C GLY A 298 30.33 4.98 -1.25
N VAL A 299 29.99 3.90 -0.53
CA VAL A 299 28.64 3.31 -0.56
C VAL A 299 27.69 4.05 0.37
N MET A 300 28.16 4.53 1.52
CA MET A 300 27.31 5.16 2.52
C MET A 300 28.03 6.27 3.28
N TYR A 301 27.26 7.34 3.57
CA TYR A 301 27.66 8.44 4.44
C TYR A 301 26.49 8.77 5.38
N LEU A 302 26.77 9.47 6.46
CA LEU A 302 25.76 10.00 7.39
C LEU A 302 25.83 11.51 7.39
N LEU A 303 24.66 12.17 7.44
CA LEU A 303 24.52 13.62 7.54
C LEU A 303 23.63 13.94 8.73
N PRO A 304 24.09 14.73 9.72
CA PRO A 304 23.25 15.12 10.84
C PRO A 304 22.00 15.85 10.36
N CYS A 305 20.86 15.58 10.99
CA CYS A 305 19.60 16.32 10.78
C CYS A 305 18.87 16.52 12.11
N GLY A 306 17.71 17.15 12.07
CA GLY A 306 16.91 17.41 13.28
C GLY A 306 16.60 16.13 14.05
N LYS A 307 16.51 16.24 15.39
CA LYS A 307 16.25 15.09 16.27
C LYS A 307 14.89 14.46 15.99
N SER A 308 14.88 13.12 15.98
CA SER A 308 13.71 12.29 15.69
C SER A 308 13.07 12.65 14.34
N PRO A 309 13.84 12.58 13.25
CA PRO A 309 13.30 12.83 11.92
C PRO A 309 12.33 11.70 11.54
N HIS A 310 11.42 11.99 10.60
CA HIS A 310 10.55 10.97 10.05
C HIS A 310 10.72 10.88 8.53
N GLY A 311 10.59 11.99 7.79
CA GLY A 311 10.80 12.02 6.35
C GLY A 311 12.12 12.66 5.94
N VAL A 312 12.68 12.17 4.85
CA VAL A 312 13.62 12.86 3.99
C VAL A 312 13.09 12.76 2.58
N ASP A 313 12.95 13.90 1.90
CA ASP A 313 12.30 14.01 0.60
C ASP A 313 13.25 14.73 -0.37
N VAL A 314 13.26 14.30 -1.64
CA VAL A 314 14.10 14.89 -2.69
C VAL A 314 13.22 15.69 -3.63
N ASP A 315 13.58 16.96 -3.86
CA ASP A 315 12.85 17.84 -4.73
C ASP A 315 12.81 17.35 -6.20
N PRO A 316 11.92 17.86 -7.06
CA PRO A 316 11.81 17.42 -8.44
C PRO A 316 13.08 17.59 -9.27
N SER A 317 13.93 18.58 -8.94
CA SER A 317 15.22 18.78 -9.62
C SER A 317 16.28 17.74 -9.23
N GLY A 318 16.12 17.11 -8.07
CA GLY A 318 17.09 16.19 -7.47
C GLY A 318 18.30 16.87 -6.83
N GLU A 319 18.31 18.18 -6.78
CA GLU A 319 19.37 18.99 -6.16
C GLU A 319 19.13 19.22 -4.67
N TYR A 320 17.87 19.34 -4.25
CA TYR A 320 17.57 19.66 -2.86
C TYR A 320 17.00 18.48 -2.11
N VAL A 321 17.60 18.21 -0.96
CA VAL A 321 17.18 17.16 -0.03
C VAL A 321 16.61 17.83 1.21
N VAL A 322 15.35 17.59 1.53
CA VAL A 322 14.64 18.17 2.66
C VAL A 322 14.48 17.15 3.77
N CYS A 323 14.97 17.46 4.96
CA CYS A 323 14.81 16.61 6.14
C CYS A 323 14.13 17.40 7.27
N SER A 324 13.24 16.74 8.00
CA SER A 324 12.48 17.35 9.09
C SER A 324 12.58 16.52 10.37
N GLY A 325 12.93 17.17 11.48
CA GLY A 325 12.98 16.54 12.81
C GLY A 325 11.78 16.93 13.66
N LYS A 326 11.04 15.96 14.20
CA LYS A 326 9.81 16.22 14.98
C LYS A 326 9.98 17.17 16.16
N LEU A 327 11.17 17.20 16.75
CA LEU A 327 11.47 18.03 17.92
C LEU A 327 12.07 19.40 17.57
N GLN A 328 12.20 19.72 16.27
CA GLN A 328 12.64 21.03 15.79
C GLN A 328 11.50 21.65 14.95
N PRO A 329 11.24 22.96 15.09
CA PRO A 329 10.16 23.61 14.32
C PRO A 329 10.60 23.99 12.90
N THR A 330 11.60 23.31 12.34
CA THR A 330 12.21 23.65 11.06
C THR A 330 12.31 22.43 10.14
N SER A 331 12.14 22.66 8.84
CA SER A 331 12.59 21.76 7.79
C SER A 331 13.95 22.22 7.29
N THR A 332 14.93 21.31 7.27
CA THR A 332 16.28 21.60 6.81
C THR A 332 16.42 21.26 5.33
N VAL A 333 16.92 22.20 4.56
CA VAL A 333 17.24 22.05 3.14
C VAL A 333 18.75 21.83 2.98
N PHE A 334 19.11 20.69 2.39
CA PHE A 334 20.48 20.37 2.00
C PHE A 334 20.64 20.48 0.48
N SER A 335 21.83 20.85 0.00
CA SER A 335 22.19 20.80 -1.41
C SER A 335 22.94 19.51 -1.72
N PHE A 336 22.52 18.78 -2.73
CA PHE A 336 23.23 17.57 -3.17
C PHE A 336 24.63 17.91 -3.72
N ALA A 337 24.78 19.00 -4.47
CA ALA A 337 26.09 19.46 -4.95
C ALA A 337 27.04 19.75 -3.78
N ARG A 338 26.56 20.39 -2.70
CA ARG A 338 27.37 20.62 -1.49
C ARG A 338 27.72 19.33 -0.76
N ILE A 339 26.77 18.36 -0.71
CA ILE A 339 27.04 17.02 -0.17
C ILE A 339 28.17 16.35 -0.95
N GLN A 340 28.14 16.39 -2.29
CA GLN A 340 29.16 15.80 -3.14
C GLN A 340 30.53 16.50 -2.96
N ASP A 341 30.55 17.81 -2.86
CA ASP A 341 31.76 18.58 -2.58
C ASP A 341 32.34 18.25 -1.19
N ALA A 342 31.50 18.17 -0.17
CA ALA A 342 31.93 17.76 1.18
C ALA A 342 32.52 16.34 1.20
N ILE A 343 31.95 15.41 0.46
CA ILE A 343 32.47 14.06 0.29
C ILE A 343 33.85 14.11 -0.39
N ALA A 344 33.97 14.84 -1.50
CA ALA A 344 35.19 14.94 -2.27
C ALA A 344 36.36 15.55 -1.45
N ARG A 345 36.05 16.60 -0.67
CA ARG A 345 37.02 17.26 0.23
C ARG A 345 37.22 16.55 1.56
N LYS A 346 36.46 15.48 1.83
CA LYS A 346 36.44 14.76 3.11
C LYS A 346 36.11 15.69 4.30
N ALA A 347 35.17 16.60 4.12
CA ALA A 347 34.71 17.49 5.15
C ALA A 347 33.78 16.74 6.13
N PHE A 348 34.38 15.91 6.97
CA PHE A 348 33.70 15.04 7.91
C PHE A 348 33.90 15.52 9.35
N SER A 349 32.83 15.52 10.13
CA SER A 349 32.85 15.85 11.57
C SER A 349 33.20 14.66 12.47
N GLY A 350 33.21 13.43 11.90
CA GLY A 350 33.50 12.20 12.63
C GLY A 350 33.09 10.97 11.84
N GLN A 351 32.83 9.89 12.57
CA GLN A 351 32.34 8.63 12.00
C GLN A 351 31.47 7.88 13.00
N GLU A 352 30.50 7.11 12.46
CA GLU A 352 29.67 6.17 13.21
C GLU A 352 29.84 4.76 12.62
N ASP A 353 30.25 3.79 13.44
CA ASP A 353 30.55 2.41 12.98
C ASP A 353 31.48 2.36 11.73
N GLY A 354 32.43 3.30 11.64
CA GLY A 354 33.33 3.41 10.51
C GLY A 354 32.76 4.13 9.27
N ILE A 355 31.52 4.61 9.34
CA ILE A 355 30.87 5.36 8.26
C ILE A 355 31.12 6.85 8.49
N PRO A 356 31.66 7.59 7.49
CA PRO A 356 31.93 9.01 7.64
C PRO A 356 30.66 9.83 7.89
N VAL A 357 30.74 10.80 8.80
CA VAL A 357 29.68 11.75 9.09
C VAL A 357 30.03 13.10 8.44
N ILE A 358 29.26 13.53 7.48
CA ILE A 358 29.43 14.82 6.77
C ILE A 358 29.17 15.95 7.75
N THR A 359 30.01 16.98 7.71
CA THR A 359 29.81 18.19 8.52
C THR A 359 28.50 18.88 8.12
N TYR A 360 27.62 19.13 9.07
CA TYR A 360 26.25 19.64 8.84
C TYR A 360 26.23 20.93 8.02
N GLU A 361 27.06 21.89 8.41
CA GLU A 361 27.12 23.24 7.82
C GLU A 361 27.62 23.20 6.37
N GLU A 362 28.40 22.18 6.00
CA GLU A 362 28.93 22.02 4.65
C GLU A 362 27.82 21.65 3.65
N ALA A 363 26.80 20.91 4.08
CA ALA A 363 25.72 20.46 3.23
C ALA A 363 24.47 21.33 3.31
N MET A 364 24.24 21.99 4.47
CA MET A 364 23.00 22.74 4.77
C MET A 364 22.97 24.08 4.02
N ILE A 365 21.79 24.37 3.43
CA ILE A 365 21.47 25.66 2.82
C ILE A 365 20.67 26.51 3.78
N MET A 366 19.59 25.96 4.34
CA MET A 366 18.61 26.70 5.11
C MET A 366 17.86 25.79 6.09
N GLU A 367 17.54 26.32 7.26
CA GLU A 367 16.53 25.79 8.18
C GLU A 367 15.28 26.68 8.08
N VAL A 368 14.22 26.17 7.43
CA VAL A 368 12.97 26.92 7.23
C VAL A 368 12.03 26.69 8.42
N PRO A 369 11.56 27.72 9.14
CA PRO A 369 10.74 27.57 10.34
C PRO A 369 9.27 27.28 9.99
N VAL A 370 9.00 26.06 9.52
CA VAL A 370 7.69 25.63 9.02
C VAL A 370 6.64 25.46 10.13
N GLY A 371 7.03 25.10 11.36
CA GLY A 371 6.11 24.89 12.49
C GLY A 371 6.43 23.64 13.29
N LEU A 372 5.57 23.28 14.26
CA LEU A 372 5.84 22.23 15.24
C LEU A 372 5.57 20.83 14.69
N GLY A 373 6.55 19.94 14.86
CA GLY A 373 6.47 18.53 14.50
C GLY A 373 6.47 18.28 13.00
N PRO A 374 7.41 18.88 12.23
CA PRO A 374 7.48 18.64 10.79
C PRO A 374 7.91 17.19 10.51
N LEU A 375 7.21 16.53 9.56
CA LEU A 375 7.45 15.14 9.20
C LEU A 375 7.87 14.98 7.73
N HIS A 376 6.90 14.98 6.82
CA HIS A 376 7.10 14.76 5.40
C HIS A 376 6.94 16.00 4.58
N THR A 377 7.67 16.06 3.46
CA THR A 377 7.60 17.15 2.50
C THR A 377 7.29 16.61 1.12
N GLN A 378 6.34 17.24 0.43
CA GLN A 378 6.02 16.95 -0.98
C GLN A 378 6.11 18.23 -1.80
N PHE A 379 6.10 18.11 -3.12
CA PHE A 379 6.45 19.19 -4.03
C PHE A 379 5.38 19.36 -5.13
N ASP A 380 5.25 20.57 -5.66
CA ASP A 380 4.28 20.90 -6.71
C ASP A 380 4.91 21.19 -8.09
N GLY A 381 6.22 21.15 -8.19
CA GLY A 381 6.93 21.46 -9.44
C GLY A 381 6.99 22.95 -9.81
N ARG A 382 6.36 23.84 -9.01
CA ARG A 382 6.35 25.31 -9.23
C ARG A 382 7.25 26.04 -8.24
N GLY A 383 8.08 25.33 -7.51
CA GLY A 383 9.00 25.87 -6.53
C GLY A 383 8.44 25.96 -5.12
N PHE A 384 7.30 25.29 -4.84
CA PHE A 384 6.78 25.18 -3.47
C PHE A 384 6.94 23.76 -2.94
N ALA A 385 7.20 23.72 -1.64
CA ALA A 385 7.20 22.52 -0.82
C ALA A 385 6.06 22.59 0.19
N TYR A 386 5.53 21.43 0.54
CA TYR A 386 4.42 21.22 1.47
C TYR A 386 4.87 20.27 2.55
N THR A 387 4.87 20.72 3.81
CA THR A 387 5.33 19.89 4.94
C THR A 387 4.20 19.62 5.91
N SER A 388 3.99 18.37 6.27
CA SER A 388 3.05 17.98 7.32
C SER A 388 3.62 18.31 8.70
N LEU A 389 2.78 18.90 9.56
CA LEU A 389 3.11 19.33 10.91
C LEU A 389 2.31 18.49 11.91
N TYR A 390 2.89 17.38 12.35
CA TYR A 390 2.21 16.40 13.20
C TYR A 390 1.69 16.98 14.52
N VAL A 391 2.51 17.75 15.21
CA VAL A 391 2.16 18.35 16.50
C VAL A 391 1.18 19.51 16.32
N GLU A 392 1.39 20.33 15.30
CA GLU A 392 0.55 21.51 15.01
C GLU A 392 -0.77 21.13 14.32
N SER A 393 -0.85 19.92 13.72
CA SER A 393 -1.99 19.45 12.92
C SER A 393 -2.31 20.40 11.76
N ALA A 394 -1.31 20.68 10.95
CA ALA A 394 -1.39 21.57 9.81
C ALA A 394 -0.49 21.13 8.65
N ILE A 395 -0.72 21.68 7.48
CA ILE A 395 0.22 21.62 6.35
C ILE A 395 0.80 23.02 6.16
N ALA A 396 2.13 23.11 6.10
CA ALA A 396 2.84 24.33 5.75
C ALA A 396 3.24 24.33 4.28
N LYS A 397 2.92 25.41 3.56
CA LYS A 397 3.40 25.70 2.20
C LYS A 397 4.56 26.68 2.30
N TRP A 398 5.67 26.37 1.65
CA TRP A 398 6.87 27.22 1.70
C TRP A 398 7.68 27.13 0.41
N LYS A 399 8.57 28.11 0.16
CA LYS A 399 9.35 28.22 -1.06
C LYS A 399 10.62 27.41 -1.00
N LEU A 400 10.91 26.68 -2.08
CA LEU A 400 12.18 26.00 -2.32
C LEU A 400 13.29 26.96 -2.77
N PRO A 401 14.57 26.58 -2.70
CA PRO A 401 15.66 27.33 -3.32
C PRO A 401 15.47 27.50 -4.85
N PRO A 402 16.16 28.47 -5.49
CA PRO A 402 17.25 29.27 -4.93
C PRO A 402 16.73 30.44 -4.07
N TYR A 403 17.47 30.74 -3.00
CA TYR A 403 17.13 31.85 -2.11
C TYR A 403 17.98 33.09 -2.40
N ALA A 404 17.41 34.26 -2.23
CA ALA A 404 18.16 35.50 -2.26
C ALA A 404 19.14 35.57 -1.08
N GLU A 405 20.28 36.24 -1.27
CA GLU A 405 21.24 36.46 -0.19
C GLU A 405 20.60 37.25 0.95
N GLY A 406 20.78 36.74 2.20
CA GLY A 406 20.22 37.38 3.40
C GLY A 406 18.70 37.27 3.54
N VAL A 407 18.01 36.40 2.79
CA VAL A 407 16.58 36.16 2.92
C VAL A 407 16.22 35.77 4.38
N ASP A 408 15.17 36.39 4.93
CA ASP A 408 14.62 35.94 6.22
C ASP A 408 13.95 34.56 6.03
N PRO A 409 14.41 33.49 6.72
CA PRO A 409 13.82 32.15 6.59
C PRO A 409 12.31 32.14 6.89
N LYS A 410 11.79 33.02 7.74
CA LYS A 410 10.37 33.13 8.03
C LYS A 410 9.53 33.57 6.83
N SER A 411 10.12 34.38 5.95
CA SER A 411 9.44 34.85 4.73
C SER A 411 9.27 33.78 3.67
N LEU A 412 9.94 32.65 3.83
CA LEU A 412 9.81 31.49 2.93
C LEU A 412 8.51 30.73 3.15
N VAL A 413 7.91 30.80 4.35
CA VAL A 413 6.62 30.20 4.65
C VAL A 413 5.50 31.05 4.07
N VAL A 414 4.77 30.50 3.10
CA VAL A 414 3.73 31.22 2.33
C VAL A 414 2.37 31.10 2.97
N ASP A 415 2.01 29.90 3.41
CA ASP A 415 0.70 29.62 4.01
C ASP A 415 0.77 28.41 4.95
N LYS A 416 -0.22 28.33 5.85
CA LYS A 416 -0.49 27.16 6.67
C LYS A 416 -1.98 26.90 6.68
N ILE A 417 -2.36 25.65 6.39
CA ILE A 417 -3.74 25.22 6.48
C ILE A 417 -3.89 24.19 7.60
N PRO A 418 -4.81 24.40 8.55
CA PRO A 418 -5.10 23.40 9.57
C PRO A 418 -5.79 22.17 8.93
N VAL A 419 -5.41 20.99 9.42
CA VAL A 419 -5.99 19.70 9.05
C VAL A 419 -6.46 18.97 10.31
N GLN A 420 -6.96 17.73 10.17
CA GLN A 420 -7.29 16.91 11.32
C GLN A 420 -6.03 16.49 12.09
N PHE A 421 -6.24 15.90 13.28
CA PHE A 421 -5.15 15.65 14.22
C PHE A 421 -4.15 14.62 13.74
N ASN A 422 -2.91 14.86 14.14
CA ASN A 422 -1.79 13.95 13.92
C ASN A 422 -1.62 13.60 12.44
N VAL A 423 -1.62 14.62 11.58
CA VAL A 423 -1.28 14.43 10.17
C VAL A 423 0.11 13.80 10.06
N GLY A 424 0.18 12.59 9.57
CA GLY A 424 1.44 11.90 9.36
C GLY A 424 2.02 12.28 8.01
N HIS A 425 1.45 11.72 6.98
CA HIS A 425 1.90 11.91 5.61
C HIS A 425 0.99 12.81 4.81
N LEU A 426 1.51 13.28 3.70
CA LEU A 426 0.79 13.98 2.66
C LEU A 426 1.32 13.49 1.30
N VAL A 427 0.52 13.66 0.27
CA VAL A 427 0.93 13.41 -1.10
C VAL A 427 0.41 14.52 -2.00
N THR A 428 1.24 15.01 -2.91
CA THR A 428 0.82 15.87 -4.02
C THR A 428 0.72 15.07 -5.31
N ALA A 429 -0.07 15.58 -6.27
CA ALA A 429 -0.22 14.90 -7.56
C ALA A 429 1.14 14.79 -8.27
N HIS A 430 1.59 13.55 -8.50
CA HIS A 430 2.92 13.22 -9.03
C HIS A 430 4.09 13.79 -8.21
N GLY A 431 3.90 14.08 -6.91
CA GLY A 431 4.88 14.79 -6.08
C GLY A 431 6.24 14.13 -5.93
N ASP A 432 6.31 12.83 -6.19
CA ASP A 432 7.50 12.00 -6.08
C ASP A 432 8.29 11.87 -7.40
N THR A 433 7.84 12.57 -8.45
CA THR A 433 8.40 12.53 -9.80
C THR A 433 9.26 13.76 -10.10
N ARG A 434 9.85 13.78 -11.30
CA ARG A 434 10.53 14.96 -11.83
C ARG A 434 9.54 16.04 -12.31
N ASN A 435 8.30 15.65 -12.64
CA ASN A 435 7.28 16.52 -13.19
C ASN A 435 5.97 16.48 -12.37
N PRO A 436 5.97 16.98 -11.11
CA PRO A 436 4.75 17.09 -10.33
C PRO A 436 3.67 17.91 -11.02
N LYS A 437 2.40 17.62 -10.76
CA LYS A 437 1.27 18.32 -11.38
C LYS A 437 0.86 19.58 -10.62
N GLY A 438 0.95 19.58 -9.30
CA GLY A 438 0.80 20.78 -8.49
C GLY A 438 -0.63 21.31 -8.36
N ASP A 439 -1.63 20.47 -8.48
CA ASP A 439 -3.04 20.84 -8.36
C ASP A 439 -3.68 20.33 -7.06
N TRP A 440 -3.41 19.11 -6.67
CA TRP A 440 -4.00 18.50 -5.49
C TRP A 440 -2.96 18.04 -4.48
N LEU A 441 -3.33 18.19 -3.20
CA LEU A 441 -2.65 17.60 -2.06
C LEU A 441 -3.65 16.83 -1.22
N VAL A 442 -3.30 15.61 -0.81
CA VAL A 442 -4.07 14.82 0.15
C VAL A 442 -3.28 14.69 1.45
N ALA A 443 -3.88 15.16 2.55
CA ALA A 443 -3.33 15.01 3.90
C ALA A 443 -3.98 13.80 4.58
N MET A 444 -3.17 12.91 5.16
CA MET A 444 -3.63 11.69 5.84
C MET A 444 -3.51 11.87 7.35
N ASN A 445 -4.63 11.80 8.03
CA ASN A 445 -4.76 12.14 9.44
C ASN A 445 -5.07 10.92 10.28
N LYS A 446 -4.42 10.80 11.43
CA LYS A 446 -4.58 9.68 12.35
C LYS A 446 -5.82 9.79 13.25
N MET A 447 -6.47 10.96 13.30
CA MET A 447 -7.68 11.18 14.11
C MET A 447 -8.51 12.35 13.55
N SER A 448 -9.83 12.17 13.47
CA SER A 448 -10.82 13.23 13.15
C SER A 448 -11.50 13.72 14.43
N LYS A 449 -10.73 14.13 15.40
CA LYS A 449 -11.18 14.48 16.75
C LYS A 449 -12.18 15.64 16.73
N GLY A 450 -13.32 15.45 17.44
CA GLY A 450 -14.34 16.50 17.61
C GLY A 450 -15.19 16.77 16.38
N ARG A 451 -14.97 16.07 15.28
CA ARG A 451 -15.70 16.27 14.01
C ARG A 451 -16.85 15.29 13.84
N HIS A 452 -16.65 14.08 14.27
CA HIS A 452 -17.60 12.97 14.13
C HIS A 452 -17.75 12.21 15.43
N LEU A 453 -18.81 11.42 15.55
CA LEU A 453 -18.98 10.50 16.66
C LEU A 453 -17.92 9.42 16.61
N ASN A 454 -17.42 9.04 17.77
CA ASN A 454 -16.52 7.90 17.88
C ASN A 454 -17.24 6.61 17.48
N VAL A 455 -16.51 5.69 16.90
CA VAL A 455 -16.97 4.34 16.61
C VAL A 455 -16.53 3.45 17.77
N GLY A 456 -17.32 3.43 18.84
CA GLY A 456 -16.92 2.86 20.11
C GLY A 456 -15.79 3.70 20.76
N PRO A 457 -14.75 3.09 21.35
CA PRO A 457 -13.56 3.80 21.84
C PRO A 457 -12.71 4.43 20.73
N SER A 458 -12.84 3.96 19.48
CA SER A 458 -12.02 4.41 18.34
C SER A 458 -12.49 5.77 17.84
N ILE A 459 -11.55 6.57 17.39
CA ILE A 459 -11.79 7.83 16.70
C ILE A 459 -11.56 7.59 15.22
N PRO A 460 -12.50 7.99 14.33
CA PRO A 460 -12.34 7.80 12.90
C PRO A 460 -11.07 8.49 12.36
N GLU A 461 -10.41 7.85 11.41
CA GLU A 461 -9.31 8.43 10.64
C GLU A 461 -9.83 9.04 9.34
N SER A 462 -9.11 10.01 8.77
CA SER A 462 -9.57 10.70 7.57
C SER A 462 -8.44 11.11 6.65
N SER A 463 -8.79 11.28 5.37
CA SER A 463 -7.97 12.00 4.40
C SER A 463 -8.66 13.30 4.02
N GLN A 464 -7.87 14.38 3.89
CA GLN A 464 -8.38 15.70 3.50
C GLN A 464 -7.76 16.15 2.18
N LEU A 465 -8.63 16.48 1.23
CA LEU A 465 -8.25 17.00 -0.09
C LEU A 465 -8.08 18.50 -0.03
N ILE A 466 -6.95 18.99 -0.52
CA ILE A 466 -6.55 20.38 -0.50
C ILE A 466 -6.19 20.83 -1.93
N ASP A 467 -6.82 21.89 -2.41
CA ASP A 467 -6.45 22.59 -3.64
C ASP A 467 -5.19 23.43 -3.40
N ILE A 468 -4.14 23.15 -4.15
CA ILE A 468 -2.85 23.83 -4.10
C ILE A 468 -2.51 24.57 -5.41
N THR A 469 -3.46 24.75 -6.32
CA THR A 469 -3.23 25.37 -7.63
C THR A 469 -2.74 26.82 -7.55
N GLY A 470 -3.09 27.53 -6.50
CA GLY A 470 -2.70 28.94 -6.28
C GLY A 470 -1.29 29.11 -5.74
N GLU A 471 -0.64 30.24 -6.04
CA GLU A 471 0.64 30.62 -5.42
C GLU A 471 0.51 30.99 -3.93
N GLY A 472 -0.65 31.51 -3.53
CA GLY A 472 -0.95 31.93 -2.15
C GLY A 472 -1.53 30.83 -1.28
N ALA A 473 -2.69 31.14 -0.68
CA ALA A 473 -3.35 30.30 0.30
C ALA A 473 -3.88 28.97 -0.31
N MET A 474 -3.68 27.90 0.41
CA MET A 474 -4.27 26.59 0.14
C MET A 474 -5.76 26.56 0.50
N LYS A 475 -6.55 25.72 -0.14
CA LYS A 475 -8.00 25.60 0.11
C LYS A 475 -8.37 24.16 0.47
N MET A 476 -9.03 23.99 1.62
CA MET A 476 -9.64 22.71 1.98
C MET A 476 -10.85 22.47 1.08
N VAL A 477 -10.89 21.31 0.40
CA VAL A 477 -11.96 20.98 -0.56
C VAL A 477 -12.88 19.88 -0.01
N TYR A 478 -12.31 18.80 0.51
CA TYR A 478 -13.08 17.63 0.93
C TYR A 478 -12.43 16.90 2.10
N GLU A 479 -13.21 16.13 2.82
CA GLU A 479 -12.76 15.19 3.83
C GLU A 479 -13.47 13.86 3.66
N ALA A 480 -12.70 12.78 3.54
CA ALA A 480 -13.18 11.41 3.45
C ALA A 480 -12.67 10.58 4.62
N TYR A 481 -13.49 9.66 5.12
CA TYR A 481 -13.00 8.65 6.05
C TYR A 481 -12.13 7.64 5.34
N THR A 482 -11.21 7.07 6.09
CA THR A 482 -10.30 6.04 5.62
C THR A 482 -10.30 4.85 6.59
N GLU A 483 -9.90 3.70 6.09
CA GLU A 483 -9.52 2.59 6.95
C GLU A 483 -8.34 2.99 7.84
N PRO A 484 -8.26 2.49 9.08
CA PRO A 484 -7.06 2.61 9.90
C PRO A 484 -5.90 1.82 9.27
N GLU A 485 -4.78 2.26 9.31
CA GLU A 485 -4.04 3.50 9.43
C GLU A 485 -3.70 4.01 8.03
N PRO A 486 -4.24 5.12 7.55
CA PRO A 486 -3.81 5.68 6.27
C PRO A 486 -2.40 6.24 6.47
N HIS A 487 -1.38 5.47 6.11
CA HIS A 487 -0.01 5.84 6.42
C HIS A 487 0.63 6.67 5.32
N PHE A 488 0.61 6.18 4.09
CA PHE A 488 1.14 6.90 2.93
C PHE A 488 0.28 6.63 1.69
N ALA A 489 0.45 7.46 0.66
CA ALA A 489 -0.27 7.31 -0.60
C ALA A 489 0.58 7.73 -1.79
N GLN A 490 0.09 7.35 -2.98
CA GLN A 490 0.56 7.82 -4.27
C GLN A 490 -0.62 8.41 -5.05
N LEU A 491 -0.44 9.59 -5.62
CA LEU A 491 -1.48 10.28 -6.39
C LEU A 491 -1.02 10.42 -7.83
N VAL A 492 -1.69 9.70 -8.74
CA VAL A 492 -1.29 9.58 -10.14
C VAL A 492 -2.44 9.91 -11.08
N HIS A 493 -2.17 10.65 -12.14
CA HIS A 493 -3.17 10.99 -13.16
C HIS A 493 -3.64 9.72 -13.89
N ARG A 494 -4.96 9.59 -14.10
CA ARG A 494 -5.58 8.38 -14.67
C ARG A 494 -5.01 7.97 -16.02
N ASP A 495 -4.63 8.93 -16.86
CA ASP A 495 -4.12 8.66 -18.21
C ASP A 495 -2.77 7.91 -18.22
N VAL A 496 -2.07 7.89 -17.08
CA VAL A 496 -0.83 7.11 -16.91
C VAL A 496 -1.15 5.62 -16.75
N ILE A 497 -2.33 5.29 -16.20
CA ILE A 497 -2.75 3.92 -15.91
C ILE A 497 -3.68 3.44 -17.02
N GLN A 498 -3.40 2.24 -17.56
CA GLN A 498 -4.19 1.62 -18.61
C GLN A 498 -4.68 0.23 -18.18
N PRO A 499 -5.77 0.16 -17.38
CA PRO A 499 -6.29 -1.12 -16.93
C PRO A 499 -6.95 -1.89 -18.06
N ILE A 500 -6.83 -3.22 -18.00
CA ILE A 500 -7.55 -4.11 -18.92
C ILE A 500 -8.98 -4.36 -18.41
N GLU A 501 -9.87 -4.68 -19.34
CA GLU A 501 -11.24 -5.05 -19.03
C GLU A 501 -11.44 -6.57 -18.93
N PHE A 502 -10.57 -7.35 -19.55
CA PHE A 502 -10.55 -8.83 -19.51
C PHE A 502 -9.17 -9.36 -19.94
N TYR A 503 -8.87 -10.59 -19.59
CA TYR A 503 -7.64 -11.26 -20.03
C TYR A 503 -7.85 -11.94 -21.39
N PRO A 504 -7.13 -11.51 -22.46
CA PRO A 504 -7.16 -12.20 -23.74
C PRO A 504 -6.73 -13.67 -23.60
N LYS A 505 -7.38 -14.58 -24.30
CA LYS A 505 -7.04 -16.03 -24.28
C LYS A 505 -5.53 -16.30 -24.45
N ALA A 506 -4.88 -15.55 -25.33
CA ALA A 506 -3.45 -15.70 -25.63
C ALA A 506 -2.54 -15.31 -24.44
N GLU A 507 -3.04 -14.54 -23.49
CA GLU A 507 -2.29 -14.09 -22.31
C GLU A 507 -2.47 -15.01 -21.10
N ASN A 508 -3.47 -15.88 -21.11
CA ASN A 508 -3.66 -16.86 -20.04
C ASN A 508 -2.54 -17.90 -20.07
N ARG A 509 -1.66 -17.86 -19.06
CA ARG A 509 -0.49 -18.73 -18.95
C ARG A 509 -0.77 -20.00 -18.14
N ASN A 510 -1.98 -20.18 -17.60
CA ASN A 510 -2.31 -21.37 -16.83
C ASN A 510 -2.40 -22.59 -17.79
N PRO A 511 -1.60 -23.65 -17.58
CA PRO A 511 -1.60 -24.81 -18.47
C PRO A 511 -2.91 -25.62 -18.43
N ASN A 512 -3.75 -25.34 -17.44
CA ASN A 512 -5.05 -26.00 -17.25
C ASN A 512 -6.23 -25.15 -17.75
N ALA A 513 -5.97 -23.98 -18.34
CA ALA A 513 -7.01 -23.15 -18.94
C ALA A 513 -7.77 -23.90 -20.04
N ILE A 514 -9.08 -23.76 -20.06
CA ILE A 514 -9.98 -24.37 -21.05
C ILE A 514 -10.94 -23.33 -21.62
N TRP A 515 -11.27 -23.47 -22.89
CA TRP A 515 -12.04 -22.45 -23.61
C TRP A 515 -13.32 -22.99 -24.26
N GLU A 516 -13.54 -24.29 -24.16
CA GLU A 516 -14.71 -24.98 -24.71
C GLU A 516 -15.27 -25.96 -23.67
N PRO A 517 -16.59 -26.11 -23.55
CA PRO A 517 -17.20 -27.05 -22.60
C PRO A 517 -16.65 -28.46 -22.72
N GLY A 518 -16.36 -28.90 -23.97
CA GLY A 518 -15.82 -30.23 -24.25
C GLY A 518 -14.46 -30.53 -23.66
N GLN A 519 -13.74 -29.52 -23.19
CA GLN A 519 -12.45 -29.67 -22.52
C GLN A 519 -12.58 -29.83 -20.98
N ALA A 520 -13.78 -29.58 -20.45
CA ALA A 520 -14.06 -29.77 -19.05
C ALA A 520 -14.06 -31.26 -18.67
N GLY A 521 -13.65 -31.58 -17.47
CA GLY A 521 -13.64 -32.94 -16.98
C GLY A 521 -12.90 -33.09 -15.66
N VAL A 522 -13.13 -34.24 -15.04
CA VAL A 522 -12.55 -34.59 -13.75
C VAL A 522 -11.89 -35.95 -13.85
N THR A 523 -10.70 -36.08 -13.31
CA THR A 523 -9.94 -37.36 -13.28
C THR A 523 -9.54 -37.64 -11.82
N ARG A 524 -9.72 -38.90 -11.42
CA ARG A 524 -9.32 -39.40 -10.12
C ARG A 524 -8.13 -40.35 -10.22
N ASN A 525 -7.19 -40.21 -9.30
CA ASN A 525 -6.11 -41.15 -9.04
C ASN A 525 -6.33 -41.78 -7.65
N ALA A 526 -6.84 -43.02 -7.62
CA ALA A 526 -7.18 -43.70 -6.39
C ALA A 526 -5.95 -43.96 -5.51
N ALA A 527 -4.81 -44.33 -6.11
CA ALA A 527 -3.57 -44.62 -5.39
C ALA A 527 -3.02 -43.40 -4.64
N ARG A 528 -3.14 -42.20 -5.23
CA ARG A 528 -2.73 -40.93 -4.63
C ARG A 528 -3.84 -40.27 -3.83
N ARG A 529 -5.06 -40.76 -3.94
CA ARG A 529 -6.25 -40.12 -3.37
C ARG A 529 -6.39 -38.67 -3.80
N THR A 530 -6.19 -38.38 -5.08
CA THR A 530 -6.30 -37.06 -5.67
C THR A 530 -7.37 -37.07 -6.76
N VAL A 531 -8.10 -35.96 -6.82
CA VAL A 531 -9.06 -35.67 -7.89
C VAL A 531 -8.63 -34.37 -8.52
N GLU A 532 -8.40 -34.31 -9.81
CA GLU A 532 -8.06 -33.13 -10.57
C GLU A 532 -9.14 -32.87 -11.61
N GLY A 533 -9.66 -31.62 -11.62
CA GLY A 533 -10.75 -31.21 -12.48
C GLY A 533 -10.47 -29.91 -13.21
N LYS A 534 -10.88 -29.83 -14.47
CA LYS A 534 -10.97 -28.60 -15.26
C LYS A 534 -12.44 -28.23 -15.36
N VAL A 535 -12.77 -27.04 -14.85
CA VAL A 535 -14.13 -26.52 -14.78
C VAL A 535 -14.23 -25.33 -15.73
N TYR A 536 -15.17 -25.44 -16.65
CA TYR A 536 -15.54 -24.36 -17.57
C TYR A 536 -16.62 -23.52 -16.93
N ALA A 537 -16.41 -22.20 -16.86
CA ALA A 537 -17.38 -21.24 -16.37
C ALA A 537 -17.71 -20.25 -17.49
N ILE A 538 -19.00 -20.11 -17.76
CA ILE A 538 -19.57 -19.12 -18.69
C ILE A 538 -20.98 -18.77 -18.20
N ARG A 539 -21.56 -17.66 -18.61
CA ARG A 539 -22.94 -17.33 -18.31
C ARG A 539 -23.89 -18.41 -18.88
N SER A 540 -24.67 -19.08 -18.16
CA SER A 540 -24.95 -19.03 -16.71
C SER A 540 -24.78 -20.44 -16.14
N TYR A 541 -23.68 -21.11 -16.41
CA TYR A 541 -23.45 -22.46 -15.94
C TYR A 541 -21.97 -22.81 -15.73
N PHE A 542 -21.75 -23.85 -14.92
CA PHE A 542 -20.48 -24.54 -14.80
C PHE A 542 -20.53 -25.88 -15.51
N GLU A 543 -19.44 -26.25 -16.19
CA GLU A 543 -19.25 -27.59 -16.74
C GLU A 543 -17.98 -28.23 -16.13
N PRO A 544 -18.02 -29.38 -15.46
CA PRO A 544 -19.19 -30.19 -15.20
C PRO A 544 -20.09 -29.56 -14.10
N GLY A 545 -21.40 -29.74 -14.22
CA GLY A 545 -22.37 -29.32 -13.18
C GLY A 545 -22.45 -30.33 -12.01
N ARG A 546 -21.77 -31.45 -12.07
CA ARG A 546 -21.67 -32.44 -11.00
C ARG A 546 -20.26 -33.00 -10.95
N ILE A 547 -19.65 -32.98 -9.75
CA ILE A 547 -18.33 -33.54 -9.48
C ILE A 547 -18.48 -34.57 -8.36
N GLN A 548 -18.00 -35.78 -8.59
CA GLN A 548 -18.02 -36.85 -7.59
C GLN A 548 -16.60 -37.16 -7.11
N VAL A 549 -16.39 -37.23 -5.79
CA VAL A 549 -15.11 -37.50 -5.15
C VAL A 549 -15.29 -38.48 -3.98
N MET A 550 -14.24 -39.10 -3.50
CA MET A 550 -14.28 -39.93 -2.30
C MET A 550 -13.94 -39.16 -1.07
N GLU A 551 -14.58 -39.42 0.04
CA GLU A 551 -14.20 -38.85 1.33
C GLU A 551 -12.70 -39.02 1.61
N GLY A 552 -12.04 -37.91 1.88
CA GLY A 552 -10.60 -37.80 2.14
C GLY A 552 -9.73 -37.71 0.89
N ASP A 553 -10.31 -37.55 -0.29
CA ASP A 553 -9.54 -37.20 -1.49
C ASP A 553 -9.07 -35.74 -1.40
N THR A 554 -7.87 -35.45 -1.90
CA THR A 554 -7.43 -34.08 -2.18
C THR A 554 -7.99 -33.68 -3.54
N VAL A 555 -8.79 -32.64 -3.55
CA VAL A 555 -9.47 -32.14 -4.75
C VAL A 555 -8.74 -30.91 -5.24
N ILE A 556 -8.42 -30.87 -6.53
CA ILE A 556 -7.78 -29.76 -7.22
C ILE A 556 -8.68 -29.38 -8.41
N LEU A 557 -9.25 -28.19 -8.40
CA LEU A 557 -10.11 -27.71 -9.47
C LEU A 557 -9.49 -26.47 -10.12
N HIS A 558 -9.27 -26.54 -11.42
CA HIS A 558 -8.85 -25.41 -12.26
C HIS A 558 -10.09 -24.84 -12.95
N ILE A 559 -10.52 -23.65 -12.52
CA ILE A 559 -11.75 -23.04 -12.98
C ILE A 559 -11.40 -21.89 -13.93
N THR A 560 -11.82 -22.02 -15.19
CA THR A 560 -11.62 -21.01 -16.22
C THR A 560 -12.90 -20.23 -16.46
N ASN A 561 -12.86 -18.93 -16.28
CA ASN A 561 -13.86 -18.02 -16.81
C ASN A 561 -13.56 -17.80 -18.30
N ALA A 562 -14.37 -18.43 -19.16
CA ALA A 562 -14.14 -18.43 -20.61
C ALA A 562 -14.68 -17.18 -21.31
N GLU A 563 -15.27 -16.23 -20.59
CA GLU A 563 -15.75 -14.98 -21.13
C GLU A 563 -14.60 -14.12 -21.68
N GLN A 564 -14.89 -13.40 -22.76
CA GLN A 564 -13.93 -12.50 -23.44
C GLN A 564 -14.53 -11.11 -23.63
N GLN A 565 -15.23 -10.63 -22.62
CA GLN A 565 -15.85 -9.30 -22.58
C GLN A 565 -15.72 -8.74 -21.18
N ARG A 566 -15.79 -7.41 -21.08
CA ARG A 566 -15.80 -6.71 -19.80
C ARG A 566 -17.03 -7.07 -18.96
N ASP A 567 -16.92 -6.88 -17.67
CA ASP A 567 -18.00 -7.03 -16.69
C ASP A 567 -18.58 -8.45 -16.55
N GLU A 568 -17.96 -9.44 -17.18
CA GLU A 568 -18.41 -10.84 -17.13
C GLU A 568 -17.62 -11.65 -16.08
N ILE A 569 -17.62 -11.14 -14.85
CA ILE A 569 -16.94 -11.75 -13.71
C ILE A 569 -17.79 -12.91 -13.19
N HIS A 570 -17.15 -14.05 -12.88
CA HIS A 570 -17.78 -15.14 -12.17
C HIS A 570 -17.14 -15.37 -10.81
N GLY A 571 -17.92 -15.77 -9.84
CA GLY A 571 -17.43 -16.33 -8.59
C GLY A 571 -17.57 -17.85 -8.57
N PHE A 572 -16.85 -18.52 -7.68
CA PHE A 572 -17.06 -19.92 -7.38
C PHE A 572 -17.03 -20.11 -5.86
N GLY A 573 -18.21 -20.27 -5.27
CA GLY A 573 -18.39 -20.49 -3.85
C GLY A 573 -18.68 -21.96 -3.55
N LEU A 574 -17.86 -22.59 -2.71
CA LEU A 574 -18.07 -23.93 -2.15
C LEU A 574 -18.02 -23.82 -0.62
N VAL A 575 -19.14 -23.36 -0.04
CA VAL A 575 -19.23 -22.92 1.36
C VAL A 575 -18.84 -24.01 2.37
N ALA A 576 -19.24 -25.27 2.11
CA ALA A 576 -18.94 -26.37 3.02
C ALA A 576 -17.44 -26.65 3.21
N PHE A 577 -16.60 -26.14 2.32
CA PHE A 577 -15.15 -26.30 2.36
C PHE A 577 -14.42 -24.95 2.52
N ASP A 578 -15.13 -23.88 2.88
CA ASP A 578 -14.58 -22.54 3.08
C ASP A 578 -13.80 -22.04 1.85
N LYS A 579 -14.42 -22.20 0.67
CA LYS A 579 -13.84 -21.77 -0.60
C LYS A 579 -14.73 -20.74 -1.27
N ASN A 580 -14.15 -19.59 -1.58
CA ASN A 580 -14.75 -18.55 -2.39
C ASN A 580 -13.66 -17.88 -3.23
N ILE A 581 -13.84 -17.86 -4.53
CA ILE A 581 -12.94 -17.15 -5.46
C ILE A 581 -13.73 -16.29 -6.42
N VAL A 582 -13.11 -15.23 -6.88
CA VAL A 582 -13.58 -14.39 -7.99
C VAL A 582 -12.65 -14.63 -9.17
N ILE A 583 -13.22 -14.84 -10.34
CA ILE A 583 -12.50 -15.20 -11.56
C ILE A 583 -12.85 -14.18 -12.62
N ASP A 584 -11.90 -13.32 -12.97
CA ASP A 584 -12.10 -12.32 -14.01
C ASP A 584 -12.24 -12.93 -15.41
N PRO A 585 -12.86 -12.25 -16.36
CA PRO A 585 -13.02 -12.75 -17.72
C PRO A 585 -11.67 -13.13 -18.34
N GLY A 586 -11.57 -14.36 -18.83
CA GLY A 586 -10.35 -14.92 -19.41
C GLY A 586 -9.31 -15.45 -18.40
N GLU A 587 -9.59 -15.40 -17.10
CA GLU A 587 -8.72 -15.91 -16.04
C GLU A 587 -8.97 -17.40 -15.75
N THR A 588 -7.95 -18.07 -15.21
CA THR A 588 -8.07 -19.42 -14.64
C THR A 588 -7.50 -19.43 -13.25
N LYS A 589 -8.28 -19.90 -12.28
CA LYS A 589 -7.90 -20.01 -10.86
C LYS A 589 -7.93 -21.44 -10.39
N THR A 590 -7.04 -21.78 -9.46
CA THR A 590 -6.94 -23.12 -8.89
C THR A 590 -7.46 -23.14 -7.46
N LEU A 591 -8.40 -24.06 -7.18
CA LEU A 591 -8.84 -24.41 -5.84
C LEU A 591 -8.26 -25.75 -5.41
N LYS A 592 -7.80 -25.84 -4.17
CA LYS A 592 -7.33 -27.08 -3.55
C LYS A 592 -7.88 -27.22 -2.15
N PHE A 593 -8.43 -28.40 -1.86
CA PHE A 593 -8.99 -28.73 -0.55
C PHE A 593 -9.05 -30.24 -0.35
N VAL A 594 -9.31 -30.68 0.86
CA VAL A 594 -9.54 -32.08 1.18
C VAL A 594 -11.03 -32.31 1.40
N ALA A 595 -11.63 -33.22 0.69
CA ALA A 595 -13.03 -33.60 0.85
C ALA A 595 -13.24 -34.41 2.15
N ARG A 596 -13.31 -33.70 3.28
CA ARG A 596 -13.27 -34.29 4.64
C ARG A 596 -14.58 -34.88 5.11
N MET A 597 -15.68 -34.48 4.53
CA MET A 597 -17.04 -34.87 4.96
C MET A 597 -17.80 -35.47 3.79
N SER A 598 -18.37 -36.64 4.00
CA SER A 598 -19.30 -37.22 3.02
C SER A 598 -20.61 -36.44 2.96
N GLY A 599 -21.20 -36.31 1.77
CA GLY A 599 -22.41 -35.57 1.53
C GLY A 599 -22.50 -34.96 0.12
N VAL A 600 -23.55 -34.20 -0.11
CA VAL A 600 -23.77 -33.49 -1.37
C VAL A 600 -23.73 -31.98 -1.08
N TYR A 601 -22.80 -31.29 -1.71
CA TYR A 601 -22.52 -29.88 -1.43
C TYR A 601 -22.70 -29.05 -2.70
N PRO A 602 -23.55 -28.00 -2.69
CA PRO A 602 -23.66 -27.11 -3.82
C PRO A 602 -22.42 -26.22 -3.94
N TYR A 603 -22.02 -25.95 -5.17
CA TYR A 603 -21.18 -24.81 -5.53
C TYR A 603 -21.94 -23.91 -6.49
N TYR A 604 -21.68 -22.60 -6.42
CA TYR A 604 -22.48 -21.64 -7.16
C TYR A 604 -21.65 -20.39 -7.50
N CYS A 605 -22.13 -19.63 -8.46
CA CYS A 605 -21.54 -18.33 -8.78
C CYS A 605 -21.87 -17.31 -7.66
N THR A 606 -20.83 -16.67 -7.11
CA THR A 606 -21.00 -15.67 -6.03
C THR A 606 -21.05 -14.24 -6.53
N ASN A 607 -20.76 -14.01 -7.82
CA ASN A 607 -20.80 -12.68 -8.44
C ASN A 607 -21.97 -12.60 -9.42
N PHE A 608 -22.80 -11.57 -9.28
CA PHE A 608 -23.95 -11.37 -10.15
C PHE A 608 -23.49 -11.14 -11.59
N CYS A 609 -23.66 -12.15 -12.44
CA CYS A 609 -23.09 -12.20 -13.79
C CYS A 609 -24.14 -12.11 -14.92
N SER A 610 -25.42 -12.42 -14.64
CA SER A 610 -26.48 -12.42 -15.65
C SER A 610 -27.86 -12.50 -15.03
N ALA A 611 -28.90 -12.39 -15.85
CA ALA A 611 -30.30 -12.62 -15.41
C ALA A 611 -30.54 -14.03 -14.85
N LEU A 612 -29.75 -15.04 -15.34
CA LEU A 612 -29.80 -16.42 -14.89
C LEU A 612 -28.67 -16.75 -13.90
N HIS A 613 -28.19 -15.75 -13.15
CA HIS A 613 -27.11 -15.91 -12.20
C HIS A 613 -27.37 -17.02 -11.17
N GLN A 614 -28.59 -17.16 -10.71
CA GLN A 614 -28.95 -18.14 -9.68
C GLN A 614 -28.99 -19.59 -10.21
N GLU A 615 -29.11 -19.77 -11.50
CA GLU A 615 -29.02 -21.08 -12.16
C GLU A 615 -27.59 -21.53 -12.37
N MET A 616 -26.62 -20.64 -12.20
CA MET A 616 -25.20 -20.96 -12.31
C MET A 616 -24.69 -21.65 -11.06
N GLN A 617 -24.98 -22.95 -10.98
CA GLN A 617 -24.65 -23.81 -9.85
C GLN A 617 -24.30 -25.23 -10.28
N GLY A 618 -23.73 -26.01 -9.37
CA GLY A 618 -23.46 -27.42 -9.51
C GLY A 618 -23.32 -28.09 -8.15
N TYR A 619 -22.96 -29.38 -8.16
CA TYR A 619 -22.86 -30.17 -6.94
C TYR A 619 -21.57 -30.94 -6.84
N LEU A 620 -20.92 -30.85 -5.71
CA LEU A 620 -19.84 -31.73 -5.28
C LEU A 620 -20.43 -32.84 -4.43
N GLU A 621 -20.38 -34.07 -4.93
CA GLU A 621 -20.79 -35.27 -4.21
C GLU A 621 -19.56 -35.92 -3.60
N VAL A 622 -19.49 -35.98 -2.29
CA VAL A 622 -18.43 -36.62 -1.53
C VAL A 622 -18.97 -37.99 -1.07
N VAL A 623 -18.53 -39.02 -1.71
CA VAL A 623 -18.96 -40.40 -1.43
C VAL A 623 -18.26 -40.93 -0.19
N PRO A 624 -18.98 -41.55 0.77
CA PRO A 624 -18.37 -42.17 1.94
C PRO A 624 -17.31 -43.20 1.57
N ARG A 625 -16.28 -43.33 2.40
CA ARG A 625 -15.25 -44.37 2.21
C ARG A 625 -15.85 -45.78 2.16
N GLY A 626 -15.38 -46.57 1.21
CA GLY A 626 -15.84 -47.97 1.04
C GLY A 626 -17.03 -48.12 0.13
N GLN A 627 -17.67 -47.05 -0.30
CA GLN A 627 -18.71 -47.08 -1.33
C GLN A 627 -18.08 -46.93 -2.74
N PRO A 628 -18.66 -47.51 -3.80
CA PRO A 628 -18.18 -47.33 -5.15
C PRO A 628 -18.50 -45.93 -5.67
N LEU A 629 -17.59 -45.37 -6.48
CA LEU A 629 -17.82 -44.12 -7.21
C LEU A 629 -18.54 -44.46 -8.53
N ALA A 630 -19.81 -44.15 -8.60
CA ALA A 630 -20.67 -44.55 -9.73
C ALA A 630 -20.26 -43.91 -11.08
N ASN A 631 -19.68 -42.68 -11.01
CA ASN A 631 -19.35 -41.88 -12.19
C ASN A 631 -17.95 -42.14 -12.75
N TYR A 632 -17.20 -43.10 -12.20
CA TYR A 632 -15.89 -43.46 -12.71
C TYR A 632 -15.90 -44.92 -13.19
N ARG A 633 -15.07 -45.25 -14.17
CA ARG A 633 -14.82 -46.68 -14.52
C ARG A 633 -14.01 -47.32 -13.41
N GLY A 634 -14.67 -48.15 -12.61
CA GLY A 634 -14.10 -48.61 -11.34
C GLY A 634 -14.06 -47.41 -10.33
N ASN A 635 -12.97 -47.31 -9.57
CA ASN A 635 -12.78 -46.18 -8.64
C ASN A 635 -11.64 -45.26 -9.07
N ASP A 636 -11.29 -45.24 -10.34
CA ASP A 636 -10.13 -44.52 -10.87
C ASP A 636 -10.36 -44.08 -12.34
N GLY A 637 -9.58 -43.08 -12.79
CA GLY A 637 -9.62 -42.60 -14.16
C GLY A 637 -10.55 -41.42 -14.40
N PRO A 638 -10.93 -41.15 -15.65
CA PRO A 638 -11.84 -40.05 -16.01
C PRO A 638 -13.26 -40.30 -15.49
N MET A 639 -13.87 -39.24 -14.97
CA MET A 639 -15.28 -39.22 -14.60
C MET A 639 -16.14 -39.18 -15.86
N SER A 640 -17.09 -40.14 -15.99
CA SER A 640 -18.17 -40.03 -16.96
C SER A 640 -19.33 -39.28 -16.32
N PHE A 641 -19.73 -38.19 -16.91
CA PHE A 641 -20.93 -37.44 -16.52
C PHE A 641 -21.76 -37.17 -17.76
N GLU A 642 -23.07 -37.15 -17.59
CA GLU A 642 -23.94 -36.67 -18.64
C GLU A 642 -23.60 -35.22 -18.88
N ARG A 643 -23.04 -34.88 -20.05
CA ARG A 643 -23.00 -33.51 -20.50
C ARG A 643 -24.42 -33.00 -20.51
N ARG A 644 -24.65 -31.77 -20.07
CA ARG A 644 -25.90 -31.12 -20.41
C ARG A 644 -26.04 -31.23 -21.92
N THR A 645 -26.89 -32.18 -22.38
CA THR A 645 -27.34 -32.14 -23.75
C THR A 645 -27.90 -30.75 -23.92
N GLU A 646 -27.44 -30.03 -24.93
CA GLU A 646 -28.06 -28.77 -25.36
C GLU A 646 -29.56 -29.06 -25.38
N SER A 647 -30.27 -28.66 -24.33
CA SER A 647 -31.72 -28.67 -24.34
C SER A 647 -32.04 -27.68 -25.44
N ALA A 648 -32.50 -28.19 -26.53
CA ALA A 648 -32.86 -27.57 -27.78
C ALA A 648 -32.65 -26.07 -27.77
N SER A 649 -31.68 -25.59 -28.55
CA SER A 649 -31.47 -24.22 -28.80
C SER A 649 -32.82 -23.54 -28.99
N ARG A 650 -33.34 -22.91 -27.92
CA ARG A 650 -34.23 -21.78 -28.12
C ARG A 650 -33.30 -20.73 -28.70
N THR A 651 -33.28 -20.67 -30.01
CA THR A 651 -32.63 -19.61 -30.73
C THR A 651 -33.12 -18.30 -30.14
N ALA A 652 -32.25 -17.33 -30.01
CA ALA A 652 -32.61 -15.98 -29.55
C ALA A 652 -33.72 -15.34 -30.41
N ASP A 653 -34.05 -15.92 -31.54
CA ASP A 653 -35.15 -15.56 -32.43
C ASP A 653 -36.54 -15.87 -31.89
N ASP A 654 -36.70 -16.89 -31.04
CA ASP A 654 -38.03 -17.21 -30.48
C ASP A 654 -38.43 -16.29 -29.29
N ALA A 655 -37.47 -15.60 -28.69
CA ALA A 655 -37.77 -14.66 -27.59
C ALA A 655 -38.28 -13.28 -28.08
N HIS A 656 -38.09 -12.94 -29.33
CA HIS A 656 -38.55 -11.68 -29.92
C HIS A 656 -39.86 -11.79 -30.72
N ALA A 657 -40.39 -12.99 -30.92
CA ALA A 657 -41.64 -13.18 -31.67
C ALA A 657 -42.90 -12.97 -30.83
N GLY A 658 -42.83 -12.70 -29.52
CA GLY A 658 -43.95 -12.65 -28.61
C GLY A 658 -44.48 -11.27 -28.18
N HIS A 659 -43.86 -10.16 -28.56
CA HIS A 659 -44.28 -8.82 -28.16
C HIS A 659 -44.43 -7.82 -29.33
N GLY A 660 -45.22 -8.21 -30.31
CA GLY A 660 -45.69 -7.31 -31.34
C GLY A 660 -47.19 -7.22 -31.32
N GLY A 661 -47.75 -6.18 -30.71
CA GLY A 661 -49.16 -5.81 -30.93
C GLY A 661 -49.92 -5.44 -29.67
N ALA A 662 -49.96 -4.17 -29.35
CA ALA A 662 -51.20 -3.41 -29.06
C ALA A 662 -50.88 -2.07 -28.39
N GLY A 663 -51.13 -1.01 -29.10
CA GLY A 663 -52.12 -0.06 -28.72
C GLY A 663 -51.63 1.16 -27.96
N GLY A 664 -51.48 2.28 -28.64
CA GLY A 664 -51.28 3.57 -28.04
C GLY A 664 -52.46 4.03 -27.22
N ALA A 665 -52.20 4.80 -26.20
CA ALA A 665 -53.07 5.85 -25.69
C ALA A 665 -52.25 6.83 -24.86
N SER A 666 -52.35 8.07 -25.24
CA SER A 666 -51.91 9.29 -24.57
C SER A 666 -52.36 9.38 -23.10
N HIS A 667 -51.44 9.77 -22.20
CA HIS A 667 -51.55 10.95 -21.32
C HIS A 667 -50.20 11.23 -20.68
#